data_5d2741ad7c8fffe830f7feaa5d9282d1
#
_entry.id   5d2741ad7c8fffe830f7feaa5d9282d1
#
_cell.length_a   1.000
_cell.length_b   1.000
_cell.length_c   1.000
_cell.angle_alpha   90.00
_cell.angle_beta   90.00
_cell.angle_gamma   90.00
#
_symmetry.space_group_name_H-M   'P 1'
#
loop_
_entity.id
_entity.type
_entity.pdbx_description
1 polymer ?
#
loop_
_entity_poly.entity_id
_entity_poly.type
_entity_poly.pdbx_seq_one_letter_code
_entity_poly.pdbx_strand_id
1 'polypeptide(L)'
;MCNICVFAGTTEGRELAEFLAGQPVQATVCVATEYGETLLPEAKNVTVLAGRIPVADIIRMLQETRFDLVIDATHPYAASITESICTACRETETEYLRLLRQSCDPKEALVCVENAAEAAAFLANTEGSILLTTGSKELAAYSGILDFTQRVYARVLPMDASLEACRTAGLKASHIIAMQGPFSEEMDLATLRFANAAWMVTKDGGEAGGFPAKVSAARKAGAGLVVIGRPPQREGLPFAAVLDVLCKRFGCTVRPQVRIVGIGPGSREAMTREVSEAIETADCLIGAKRMLDAVARPGQPTYDAIAPQDIADFIRAHREYRRFAVVMSGDTGFFSGTKKLLPLLEGCDTAVLPGLSSLSYLCARLQTSYEDVRVVSLHGRQHNILPEVRANGRLFALVGGERGINDLCRTLTAGGLGGVTVSVGQRLGYPDERIMCGTAAELAEGAYAPLSVALIENPHPDAVVTPGLPDDAFLRSAEGMPVVPMTKSEVRAVCLSKLRLTERSVCWDIGAGTGSVSVEMALQAKRGQVCAVERREDAAALLGQNRERFSLENLQVVCGSAPEACAGLPAPTHTFIGGSAGNMREIVALLLARNPRVRIVATAVSLESVAELTECLTAFPFTETEVVSLQAARDRRAGGYHLMSGQNPIYIFTMQGGGETA
;
A
#
# COMPACT_ATOMS: atom_id res chain seq x y z
N MET A 1 -35.48 -9.65 18.37
CA MET A 1 -34.50 -9.76 17.29
C MET A 1 -35.27 -9.89 16.01
N CYS A 2 -35.00 -9.12 14.98
CA CYS A 2 -35.79 -9.18 13.75
C CYS A 2 -35.47 -10.45 12.96
N ASN A 3 -36.52 -11.02 12.32
CA ASN A 3 -36.39 -12.24 11.55
C ASN A 3 -36.56 -11.96 10.06
N ILE A 4 -35.59 -12.38 9.24
CA ILE A 4 -35.60 -12.20 7.79
C ILE A 4 -35.54 -13.55 7.10
N CYS A 5 -36.46 -13.79 6.16
CA CYS A 5 -36.42 -14.98 5.32
C CYS A 5 -35.86 -14.62 3.93
N VAL A 6 -34.91 -15.40 3.45
CA VAL A 6 -34.29 -15.22 2.12
C VAL A 6 -34.50 -16.49 1.31
N PHE A 7 -35.21 -16.41 0.20
CA PHE A 7 -35.24 -17.49 -0.78
C PHE A 7 -34.08 -17.29 -1.74
N ALA A 8 -32.96 -17.99 -1.50
CA ALA A 8 -31.75 -17.90 -2.28
C ALA A 8 -31.75 -18.93 -3.41
N GLY A 9 -31.20 -18.56 -4.53
CA GLY A 9 -31.06 -19.41 -5.74
C GLY A 9 -30.16 -18.81 -6.78
N THR A 10 -29.53 -17.71 -6.39
CA THR A 10 -28.62 -16.93 -7.25
C THR A 10 -27.36 -16.57 -6.48
N THR A 11 -26.35 -16.06 -7.18
CA THR A 11 -25.13 -15.51 -6.57
C THR A 11 -25.47 -14.37 -5.62
N GLU A 12 -26.38 -13.47 -6.03
CA GLU A 12 -26.82 -12.33 -5.21
C GLU A 12 -27.56 -12.81 -3.94
N GLY A 13 -28.32 -13.90 -4.01
CA GLY A 13 -28.96 -14.52 -2.85
C GLY A 13 -27.92 -15.08 -1.86
N ARG A 14 -26.85 -15.67 -2.35
CA ARG A 14 -25.72 -16.12 -1.53
C ARG A 14 -24.99 -14.95 -0.89
N GLU A 15 -24.64 -13.90 -1.66
CA GLU A 15 -24.00 -12.70 -1.15
C GLU A 15 -24.85 -11.99 -0.09
N LEU A 16 -26.18 -12.04 -0.24
CA LEU A 16 -27.09 -11.52 0.77
C LEU A 16 -27.07 -12.35 2.05
N ALA A 17 -27.00 -13.67 1.95
CA ALA A 17 -26.84 -14.56 3.11
C ALA A 17 -25.51 -14.34 3.83
N GLU A 18 -24.41 -14.19 3.07
CA GLU A 18 -23.08 -13.83 3.60
C GLU A 18 -23.13 -12.46 4.30
N PHE A 19 -23.83 -11.48 3.74
CA PHE A 19 -24.00 -10.18 4.38
C PHE A 19 -24.78 -10.28 5.69
N LEU A 20 -25.87 -11.07 5.74
CA LEU A 20 -26.69 -11.22 6.93
C LEU A 20 -25.99 -12.00 8.06
N ALA A 21 -24.98 -12.80 7.71
CA ALA A 21 -24.14 -13.48 8.69
C ALA A 21 -23.43 -12.46 9.61
N GLY A 22 -23.62 -12.60 10.92
CA GLY A 22 -23.05 -11.68 11.92
C GLY A 22 -23.76 -10.33 12.06
N GLN A 23 -24.86 -10.08 11.34
CA GLN A 23 -25.70 -8.88 11.53
C GLN A 23 -26.67 -9.07 12.71
N PRO A 24 -27.24 -7.97 13.26
CA PRO A 24 -28.14 -8.03 14.44
C PRO A 24 -29.55 -8.52 14.08
N VAL A 25 -29.68 -9.49 13.19
CA VAL A 25 -30.93 -10.11 12.73
C VAL A 25 -30.79 -11.63 12.74
N GLN A 26 -31.94 -12.36 12.81
CA GLN A 26 -32.01 -13.79 12.54
C GLN A 26 -32.36 -13.97 11.06
N ALA A 27 -31.58 -14.73 10.32
CA ALA A 27 -31.81 -14.99 8.92
C ALA A 27 -32.13 -16.47 8.68
N THR A 28 -33.24 -16.74 8.01
CA THR A 28 -33.56 -18.08 7.49
C THR A 28 -33.38 -18.07 5.98
N VAL A 29 -32.42 -18.86 5.48
CA VAL A 29 -32.07 -18.91 4.06
C VAL A 29 -32.57 -20.21 3.46
N CYS A 30 -33.52 -20.12 2.52
CA CYS A 30 -34.10 -21.26 1.82
C CYS A 30 -33.39 -21.48 0.48
N VAL A 31 -32.88 -22.70 0.25
CA VAL A 31 -32.21 -23.11 -1.01
C VAL A 31 -32.85 -24.37 -1.57
N ALA A 32 -32.90 -24.50 -2.89
CA ALA A 32 -33.61 -25.60 -3.57
C ALA A 32 -32.84 -26.93 -3.55
N THR A 33 -31.54 -26.96 -3.20
CA THR A 33 -30.66 -28.15 -3.27
C THR A 33 -29.71 -28.19 -2.10
N GLU A 34 -29.31 -29.41 -1.68
CA GLU A 34 -28.25 -29.61 -0.67
C GLU A 34 -26.92 -28.98 -1.09
N TYR A 35 -26.59 -28.98 -2.39
CA TYR A 35 -25.40 -28.27 -2.89
C TYR A 35 -25.47 -26.75 -2.65
N GLY A 36 -26.65 -26.15 -2.77
CA GLY A 36 -26.84 -24.73 -2.44
C GLY A 36 -26.56 -24.45 -0.96
N GLU A 37 -26.80 -25.40 -0.08
CA GLU A 37 -26.52 -25.31 1.36
C GLU A 37 -25.02 -25.24 1.63
N THR A 38 -24.20 -26.07 0.95
CA THR A 38 -22.73 -26.09 1.15
C THR A 38 -22.01 -24.79 0.74
N LEU A 39 -22.71 -23.92 0.02
CA LEU A 39 -22.18 -22.62 -0.42
C LEU A 39 -22.54 -21.46 0.51
N LEU A 40 -23.31 -21.72 1.55
CA LEU A 40 -23.79 -20.69 2.47
C LEU A 40 -22.89 -20.58 3.73
N PRO A 41 -22.82 -19.39 4.35
CA PRO A 41 -21.98 -19.18 5.52
C PRO A 41 -22.54 -19.92 6.75
N GLU A 42 -21.68 -20.56 7.52
CA GLU A 42 -21.98 -21.04 8.86
C GLU A 42 -21.92 -19.88 9.85
N ALA A 43 -23.07 -19.43 10.34
CA ALA A 43 -23.15 -18.35 11.34
C ALA A 43 -24.25 -18.61 12.35
N LYS A 44 -24.07 -18.18 13.60
CA LYS A 44 -25.03 -18.43 14.71
C LYS A 44 -26.39 -17.79 14.47
N ASN A 45 -26.50 -16.78 13.66
CA ASN A 45 -27.72 -16.05 13.34
C ASN A 45 -28.29 -16.43 11.96
N VAL A 46 -27.73 -17.44 11.28
CA VAL A 46 -28.20 -17.93 9.98
C VAL A 46 -28.67 -19.38 10.12
N THR A 47 -29.89 -19.64 9.72
CA THR A 47 -30.47 -21.00 9.62
C THR A 47 -30.70 -21.31 8.15
N VAL A 48 -30.18 -22.43 7.66
CA VAL A 48 -30.35 -22.85 6.26
C VAL A 48 -31.41 -23.94 6.17
N LEU A 49 -32.33 -23.81 5.20
CA LEU A 49 -33.32 -24.81 4.85
C LEU A 49 -33.11 -25.27 3.41
N ALA A 50 -32.67 -26.51 3.23
CA ALA A 50 -32.43 -27.10 1.92
C ALA A 50 -33.60 -27.94 1.45
N GLY A 51 -33.97 -27.80 0.17
CA GLY A 51 -35.03 -28.58 -0.47
C GLY A 51 -36.06 -27.73 -1.19
N ARG A 52 -36.90 -28.41 -2.00
CA ARG A 52 -38.05 -27.75 -2.65
C ARG A 52 -39.19 -27.62 -1.67
N ILE A 53 -39.60 -26.43 -1.37
CA ILE A 53 -40.65 -26.12 -0.38
C ILE A 53 -41.96 -25.87 -1.13
N PRO A 54 -43.00 -26.70 -0.97
CA PRO A 54 -44.33 -26.44 -1.51
C PRO A 54 -44.95 -25.16 -0.90
N VAL A 55 -45.90 -24.52 -1.63
CA VAL A 55 -46.53 -23.28 -1.16
C VAL A 55 -47.18 -23.42 0.23
N ALA A 56 -47.82 -24.55 0.51
CA ALA A 56 -48.48 -24.81 1.82
C ALA A 56 -47.42 -24.84 2.97
N ASP A 57 -46.23 -25.36 2.71
CA ASP A 57 -45.16 -25.40 3.70
C ASP A 57 -44.49 -24.03 3.87
N ILE A 58 -44.43 -23.20 2.80
CA ILE A 58 -44.04 -21.80 2.92
C ILE A 58 -45.01 -21.05 3.81
N ILE A 59 -46.31 -21.17 3.57
CA ILE A 59 -47.34 -20.52 4.38
C ILE A 59 -47.22 -20.94 5.85
N ARG A 60 -47.08 -22.23 6.11
CA ARG A 60 -46.92 -22.75 7.49
C ARG A 60 -45.66 -22.16 8.14
N MET A 61 -44.53 -22.16 7.45
CA MET A 61 -43.27 -21.59 7.94
C MET A 61 -43.42 -20.10 8.29
N LEU A 62 -44.07 -19.30 7.43
CA LEU A 62 -44.32 -17.88 7.66
C LEU A 62 -45.26 -17.63 8.82
N GLN A 63 -46.22 -18.53 9.07
CA GLN A 63 -47.16 -18.47 10.22
C GLN A 63 -46.50 -18.86 11.54
N GLU A 64 -45.69 -19.92 11.54
CA GLU A 64 -44.99 -20.42 12.73
C GLU A 64 -43.89 -19.50 13.18
N THR A 65 -43.13 -18.93 12.21
CA THR A 65 -42.06 -17.99 12.45
C THR A 65 -42.49 -16.62 11.93
N ARG A 66 -42.72 -15.66 12.80
CA ARG A 66 -43.05 -14.30 12.38
C ARG A 66 -41.77 -13.68 11.74
N PHE A 67 -41.82 -13.54 10.44
CA PHE A 67 -40.76 -12.82 9.68
C PHE A 67 -41.17 -11.37 9.48
N ASP A 68 -40.23 -10.47 9.71
CA ASP A 68 -40.39 -9.03 9.48
C ASP A 68 -40.23 -8.67 8.00
N LEU A 69 -39.53 -9.53 7.22
CA LEU A 69 -39.32 -9.36 5.80
C LEU A 69 -38.98 -10.69 5.13
N VAL A 70 -39.57 -10.92 3.96
CA VAL A 70 -39.23 -12.02 3.05
C VAL A 70 -38.54 -11.43 1.81
N ILE A 71 -37.33 -11.86 1.53
CA ILE A 71 -36.56 -11.44 0.36
C ILE A 71 -36.50 -12.58 -0.66
N ASP A 72 -37.08 -12.36 -1.83
CA ASP A 72 -37.02 -13.30 -2.95
C ASP A 72 -35.78 -12.98 -3.83
N ALA A 73 -34.72 -13.75 -3.64
CA ALA A 73 -33.51 -13.75 -4.43
C ALA A 73 -33.40 -14.98 -5.34
N THR A 74 -34.54 -15.55 -5.75
CA THR A 74 -34.59 -16.70 -6.66
C THR A 74 -34.20 -16.29 -8.09
N HIS A 75 -33.86 -17.30 -8.91
CA HIS A 75 -33.42 -17.05 -10.29
C HIS A 75 -34.54 -16.38 -11.12
N PRO A 76 -34.28 -15.40 -11.99
CA PRO A 76 -35.26 -14.70 -12.80
C PRO A 76 -36.19 -15.59 -13.61
N TYR A 77 -35.71 -16.77 -14.02
CA TYR A 77 -36.48 -17.76 -14.78
C TYR A 77 -37.25 -18.77 -13.87
N ALA A 78 -37.22 -18.60 -12.57
CA ALA A 78 -37.92 -19.49 -11.63
C ALA A 78 -39.30 -18.92 -11.23
N ALA A 79 -40.10 -18.55 -12.22
CA ALA A 79 -41.40 -17.88 -12.02
C ALA A 79 -42.34 -18.62 -11.07
N SER A 80 -42.36 -19.96 -11.11
CA SER A 80 -43.25 -20.78 -10.23
C SER A 80 -42.97 -20.58 -8.74
N ILE A 81 -41.70 -20.61 -8.31
CA ILE A 81 -41.36 -20.41 -6.90
C ILE A 81 -41.61 -18.96 -6.45
N THR A 82 -41.26 -17.97 -7.31
CA THR A 82 -41.61 -16.57 -7.05
C THR A 82 -43.09 -16.36 -6.81
N GLU A 83 -43.95 -16.99 -7.63
CA GLU A 83 -45.42 -16.93 -7.44
C GLU A 83 -45.84 -17.59 -6.13
N SER A 84 -45.27 -18.74 -5.78
CA SER A 84 -45.52 -19.43 -4.50
C SER A 84 -45.15 -18.56 -3.30
N ILE A 85 -43.97 -17.90 -3.33
CA ILE A 85 -43.51 -16.98 -2.28
C ILE A 85 -44.48 -15.79 -2.15
N CYS A 86 -44.84 -15.16 -3.26
CA CYS A 86 -45.75 -14.02 -3.26
C CYS A 86 -47.12 -14.40 -2.70
N THR A 87 -47.64 -15.59 -3.06
CA THR A 87 -48.92 -16.08 -2.56
C THR A 87 -48.85 -16.31 -1.05
N ALA A 88 -47.79 -16.98 -0.58
CA ALA A 88 -47.60 -17.21 0.85
C ALA A 88 -47.47 -15.91 1.64
N CYS A 89 -46.70 -14.95 1.15
CA CYS A 89 -46.54 -13.65 1.81
C CYS A 89 -47.86 -12.86 1.87
N ARG A 90 -48.70 -12.96 0.81
CA ARG A 90 -49.99 -12.30 0.78
C ARG A 90 -50.99 -12.94 1.77
N GLU A 91 -51.01 -14.27 1.86
CA GLU A 91 -51.89 -15.01 2.79
C GLU A 91 -51.50 -14.83 4.26
N THR A 92 -50.20 -14.58 4.53
CA THR A 92 -49.71 -14.41 5.90
C THR A 92 -49.48 -12.95 6.28
N GLU A 93 -49.82 -12.00 5.39
CA GLU A 93 -49.61 -10.56 5.56
C GLU A 93 -48.14 -10.23 5.86
N THR A 94 -47.19 -11.05 5.36
CA THR A 94 -45.77 -10.85 5.54
C THR A 94 -45.22 -9.96 4.42
N GLU A 95 -44.37 -9.02 4.77
CA GLU A 95 -43.78 -8.11 3.78
C GLU A 95 -42.86 -8.86 2.81
N TYR A 96 -43.04 -8.59 1.50
CA TYR A 96 -42.30 -9.22 0.41
C TYR A 96 -41.43 -8.19 -0.32
N LEU A 97 -40.20 -8.55 -0.57
CA LEU A 97 -39.23 -7.75 -1.36
C LEU A 97 -38.56 -8.63 -2.41
N ARG A 98 -38.62 -8.22 -3.69
CA ARG A 98 -37.90 -8.88 -4.76
C ARG A 98 -36.52 -8.28 -4.91
N LEU A 99 -35.50 -9.12 -4.85
CA LEU A 99 -34.12 -8.73 -5.22
C LEU A 99 -33.93 -8.89 -6.74
N LEU A 100 -33.71 -7.77 -7.43
CA LEU A 100 -33.51 -7.75 -8.86
C LEU A 100 -32.03 -7.99 -9.21
N ARG A 101 -31.80 -8.86 -10.16
CA ARG A 101 -30.51 -9.08 -10.78
C ARG A 101 -30.28 -8.06 -11.87
N GLN A 102 -29.11 -7.42 -11.93
CA GLN A 102 -28.75 -6.53 -13.03
C GLN A 102 -28.81 -7.27 -14.37
N SER A 103 -29.43 -6.63 -15.37
CA SER A 103 -29.45 -7.13 -16.74
C SER A 103 -28.23 -6.61 -17.49
N CYS A 104 -27.62 -7.44 -18.33
CA CYS A 104 -26.66 -6.97 -19.31
C CYS A 104 -27.42 -6.39 -20.51
N ASP A 105 -26.84 -5.39 -21.18
CA ASP A 105 -27.44 -4.80 -22.38
C ASP A 105 -27.44 -5.83 -23.52
N PRO A 106 -28.60 -6.23 -24.06
CA PRO A 106 -28.68 -7.25 -25.10
C PRO A 106 -28.13 -6.81 -26.47
N LYS A 107 -27.65 -5.57 -26.61
CA LYS A 107 -27.09 -5.04 -27.89
C LYS A 107 -25.90 -5.83 -28.45
N GLU A 108 -25.31 -6.73 -27.65
CA GLU A 108 -24.22 -7.60 -28.11
C GLU A 108 -24.70 -8.94 -28.67
N ALA A 109 -25.99 -9.27 -28.57
CA ALA A 109 -26.56 -10.51 -29.12
C ALA A 109 -26.92 -10.33 -30.61
N LEU A 110 -26.61 -11.35 -31.43
CA LEU A 110 -27.03 -11.37 -32.82
C LEU A 110 -28.55 -11.55 -32.98
N VAL A 111 -29.17 -12.36 -32.05
CA VAL A 111 -30.60 -12.63 -32.05
C VAL A 111 -31.10 -12.69 -30.61
N CYS A 112 -32.12 -11.89 -30.28
CA CYS A 112 -32.85 -11.97 -29.02
C CYS A 112 -34.24 -12.57 -29.29
N VAL A 113 -34.63 -13.54 -28.45
CA VAL A 113 -35.93 -14.23 -28.51
C VAL A 113 -36.56 -14.30 -27.11
N GLU A 114 -37.88 -14.44 -27.06
CA GLU A 114 -38.58 -14.44 -25.77
C GLU A 114 -38.52 -15.81 -25.06
N ASN A 115 -38.44 -16.91 -25.81
CA ASN A 115 -38.50 -18.27 -25.25
C ASN A 115 -37.74 -19.31 -26.08
N ALA A 116 -37.62 -20.52 -25.60
CA ALA A 116 -36.95 -21.63 -26.23
C ALA A 116 -37.61 -22.07 -27.55
N ALA A 117 -38.93 -21.91 -27.69
CA ALA A 117 -39.63 -22.26 -28.92
C ALA A 117 -39.28 -21.31 -30.07
N GLU A 118 -39.18 -20.01 -29.78
CA GLU A 118 -38.71 -19.01 -30.76
C GLU A 118 -37.23 -19.23 -31.13
N ALA A 119 -36.37 -19.57 -30.16
CA ALA A 119 -35.00 -19.93 -30.42
C ALA A 119 -34.92 -21.15 -31.37
N ALA A 120 -35.73 -22.18 -31.14
CA ALA A 120 -35.78 -23.35 -31.97
C ALA A 120 -36.32 -23.04 -33.40
N ALA A 121 -37.36 -22.20 -33.52
CA ALA A 121 -37.88 -21.75 -34.80
C ALA A 121 -36.87 -20.97 -35.62
N PHE A 122 -36.08 -20.10 -34.98
CA PHE A 122 -34.97 -19.41 -35.63
C PHE A 122 -33.90 -20.38 -36.12
N LEU A 123 -33.45 -21.29 -35.22
CA LEU A 123 -32.37 -22.24 -35.48
C LEU A 123 -32.75 -23.33 -36.50
N ALA A 124 -34.03 -23.61 -36.68
CA ALA A 124 -34.53 -24.53 -37.72
C ALA A 124 -34.19 -24.04 -39.14
N ASN A 125 -34.02 -22.74 -39.32
CA ASN A 125 -33.67 -22.12 -40.61
C ASN A 125 -32.16 -21.82 -40.75
N THR A 126 -31.33 -22.39 -39.88
CA THR A 126 -29.87 -22.19 -39.90
C THR A 126 -29.13 -23.49 -40.18
N GLU A 127 -27.87 -23.37 -40.57
CA GLU A 127 -26.96 -24.51 -40.75
C GLU A 127 -25.92 -24.59 -39.65
N GLY A 128 -25.24 -25.74 -39.54
CA GLY A 128 -24.14 -25.99 -38.61
C GLY A 128 -24.61 -26.51 -37.22
N SER A 129 -23.64 -26.80 -36.37
CA SER A 129 -23.89 -27.35 -35.03
C SER A 129 -24.36 -26.26 -34.05
N ILE A 130 -25.15 -26.67 -33.09
CA ILE A 130 -25.80 -25.79 -32.08
C ILE A 130 -25.37 -26.22 -30.68
N LEU A 131 -24.82 -25.32 -29.90
CA LEU A 131 -24.54 -25.53 -28.49
C LEU A 131 -25.63 -24.91 -27.61
N LEU A 132 -26.43 -25.75 -26.95
CA LEU A 132 -27.44 -25.31 -25.97
C LEU A 132 -26.81 -25.22 -24.60
N THR A 133 -26.87 -24.05 -23.99
CA THR A 133 -26.40 -23.79 -22.61
C THR A 133 -27.54 -23.41 -21.66
N THR A 134 -28.79 -23.75 -22.08
CA THR A 134 -30.06 -23.44 -21.38
C THR A 134 -30.48 -24.51 -20.37
N GLY A 135 -29.72 -25.61 -20.28
CA GLY A 135 -30.02 -26.76 -19.43
C GLY A 135 -31.00 -27.76 -20.06
N SER A 136 -31.38 -28.80 -19.32
CA SER A 136 -32.14 -29.94 -19.86
C SER A 136 -33.67 -29.73 -19.94
N LYS A 137 -34.25 -28.78 -19.17
CA LYS A 137 -35.69 -28.63 -19.01
C LYS A 137 -36.42 -28.19 -20.29
N GLU A 138 -35.74 -27.42 -21.15
CA GLU A 138 -36.33 -26.87 -22.37
C GLU A 138 -35.84 -27.60 -23.61
N LEU A 139 -35.13 -28.71 -23.45
CA LEU A 139 -34.52 -29.46 -24.58
C LEU A 139 -35.56 -29.97 -25.58
N ALA A 140 -36.73 -30.35 -25.08
CA ALA A 140 -37.84 -30.80 -25.91
C ALA A 140 -38.31 -29.75 -26.95
N ALA A 141 -38.17 -28.45 -26.64
CA ALA A 141 -38.55 -27.37 -27.58
C ALA A 141 -37.72 -27.38 -28.88
N TYR A 142 -36.50 -27.92 -28.84
CA TYR A 142 -35.57 -27.97 -29.97
C TYR A 142 -35.70 -29.26 -30.80
N SER A 143 -36.48 -30.23 -30.36
CA SER A 143 -36.64 -31.54 -31.05
C SER A 143 -37.14 -31.43 -32.50
N GLY A 144 -37.82 -30.35 -32.85
CA GLY A 144 -38.30 -30.06 -34.20
C GLY A 144 -37.24 -29.55 -35.19
N ILE A 145 -36.01 -29.30 -34.75
CA ILE A 145 -34.91 -28.88 -35.62
C ILE A 145 -34.50 -30.05 -36.51
N LEU A 146 -34.39 -29.82 -37.82
CA LEU A 146 -33.91 -30.82 -38.76
C LEU A 146 -32.51 -31.32 -38.33
N ASP A 147 -32.32 -32.62 -38.34
CA ASP A 147 -31.09 -33.29 -37.89
C ASP A 147 -30.70 -32.97 -36.40
N PHE A 148 -31.70 -32.75 -35.55
CA PHE A 148 -31.53 -32.41 -34.12
C PHE A 148 -30.46 -33.28 -33.42
N THR A 149 -30.51 -34.59 -33.56
CA THR A 149 -29.61 -35.54 -32.92
C THR A 149 -28.17 -35.51 -33.43
N GLN A 150 -27.92 -34.82 -34.56
CA GLN A 150 -26.61 -34.63 -35.16
C GLN A 150 -26.05 -33.23 -35.02
N ARG A 151 -26.95 -32.23 -34.99
CA ARG A 151 -26.57 -30.81 -34.90
C ARG A 151 -26.46 -30.28 -33.48
N VAL A 152 -27.27 -30.82 -32.53
CA VAL A 152 -27.42 -30.23 -31.21
C VAL A 152 -26.51 -30.89 -30.21
N TYR A 153 -25.73 -30.06 -29.54
CA TYR A 153 -24.95 -30.38 -28.32
C TYR A 153 -25.63 -29.71 -27.12
N ALA A 154 -25.84 -30.42 -26.03
CA ALA A 154 -26.50 -29.90 -24.85
C ALA A 154 -25.54 -29.90 -23.66
N ARG A 155 -25.29 -28.73 -23.09
CA ARG A 155 -24.59 -28.60 -21.81
C ARG A 155 -25.60 -28.58 -20.67
N VAL A 156 -25.51 -29.59 -19.81
CA VAL A 156 -26.48 -29.86 -18.74
C VAL A 156 -25.76 -30.16 -17.43
N LEU A 157 -26.49 -30.09 -16.32
CA LEU A 157 -25.94 -30.50 -15.03
C LEU A 157 -25.67 -32.01 -14.99
N PRO A 158 -24.61 -32.49 -14.29
CA PRO A 158 -24.27 -33.90 -14.15
C PRO A 158 -25.19 -34.61 -13.16
N MET A 159 -26.50 -34.54 -13.40
CA MET A 159 -27.55 -35.16 -12.59
C MET A 159 -28.34 -36.17 -13.44
N ASP A 160 -28.80 -37.28 -12.81
CA ASP A 160 -29.52 -38.33 -13.52
C ASP A 160 -30.72 -37.79 -14.29
N ALA A 161 -31.53 -36.94 -13.68
CA ALA A 161 -32.69 -36.34 -14.34
C ALA A 161 -32.32 -35.50 -15.58
N SER A 162 -31.17 -34.84 -15.59
CA SER A 162 -30.72 -34.06 -16.74
C SER A 162 -30.20 -34.94 -17.85
N LEU A 163 -29.46 -36.00 -17.50
CA LEU A 163 -28.99 -37.00 -18.45
C LEU A 163 -30.11 -37.79 -19.08
N GLU A 164 -31.11 -38.16 -18.30
CA GLU A 164 -32.31 -38.87 -18.79
C GLU A 164 -33.13 -37.99 -19.73
N ALA A 165 -33.30 -36.71 -19.43
CA ALA A 165 -33.94 -35.76 -20.34
C ALA A 165 -33.22 -35.67 -21.69
N CYS A 166 -31.88 -35.70 -21.70
CA CYS A 166 -31.09 -35.73 -22.95
C CYS A 166 -31.28 -37.03 -23.73
N ARG A 167 -31.30 -38.16 -23.06
CA ARG A 167 -31.55 -39.47 -23.67
C ARG A 167 -32.95 -39.56 -24.25
N THR A 168 -33.97 -39.13 -23.49
CA THR A 168 -35.36 -39.07 -23.93
C THR A 168 -35.54 -38.18 -25.18
N ALA A 169 -34.80 -37.07 -25.24
CA ALA A 169 -34.75 -36.20 -26.43
C ALA A 169 -34.00 -36.83 -27.62
N GLY A 170 -33.37 -37.98 -27.44
CA GLY A 170 -32.66 -38.71 -28.52
C GLY A 170 -31.26 -38.23 -28.79
N LEU A 171 -30.63 -37.42 -27.92
CA LEU A 171 -29.29 -36.99 -28.07
C LEU A 171 -28.25 -38.13 -27.92
N LYS A 172 -27.24 -38.16 -28.78
CA LYS A 172 -26.13 -39.10 -28.67
C LYS A 172 -25.29 -38.77 -27.41
N ALA A 173 -24.71 -39.78 -26.79
CA ALA A 173 -23.86 -39.56 -25.62
C ALA A 173 -22.68 -38.58 -25.88
N SER A 174 -22.12 -38.59 -27.11
CA SER A 174 -21.07 -37.66 -27.53
C SER A 174 -21.52 -36.20 -27.65
N HIS A 175 -22.84 -35.94 -27.67
CA HIS A 175 -23.43 -34.59 -27.76
C HIS A 175 -23.93 -34.09 -26.42
N ILE A 176 -23.76 -34.87 -25.34
CA ILE A 176 -24.13 -34.49 -23.98
C ILE A 176 -22.88 -34.04 -23.24
N ILE A 177 -22.86 -32.77 -22.83
CA ILE A 177 -21.77 -32.16 -22.07
C ILE A 177 -22.28 -31.97 -20.64
N ALA A 178 -21.99 -32.93 -19.76
CA ALA A 178 -22.44 -32.91 -18.38
C ALA A 178 -21.42 -32.18 -17.51
N MET A 179 -21.67 -30.92 -17.20
CA MET A 179 -20.75 -30.05 -16.44
C MET A 179 -21.55 -29.07 -15.57
N GLN A 180 -20.95 -28.73 -14.44
CA GLN A 180 -21.48 -27.73 -13.52
C GLN A 180 -20.64 -26.45 -13.55
N GLY A 181 -21.29 -25.29 -13.68
CA GLY A 181 -20.67 -23.98 -13.63
C GLY A 181 -20.32 -23.48 -12.21
N PRO A 182 -19.76 -22.31 -12.08
CA PRO A 182 -19.59 -21.28 -13.12
C PRO A 182 -18.49 -21.61 -14.13
N PHE A 183 -18.65 -21.09 -15.37
CA PHE A 183 -17.72 -21.35 -16.47
C PHE A 183 -16.94 -20.09 -16.81
N SER A 184 -15.61 -20.22 -17.03
CA SER A 184 -14.78 -19.15 -17.56
C SER A 184 -15.00 -18.99 -19.08
N GLU A 185 -14.57 -17.87 -19.63
CA GLU A 185 -14.58 -17.62 -21.07
C GLU A 185 -13.82 -18.71 -21.85
N GLU A 186 -12.66 -19.14 -21.33
CA GLU A 186 -11.84 -20.19 -21.95
C GLU A 186 -12.58 -21.52 -22.03
N MET A 187 -13.34 -21.86 -20.97
CA MET A 187 -14.14 -23.08 -20.94
C MET A 187 -15.31 -23.01 -21.91
N ASP A 188 -16.00 -21.87 -21.99
CA ASP A 188 -17.06 -21.63 -22.99
C ASP A 188 -16.51 -21.69 -24.40
N LEU A 189 -15.34 -21.09 -24.66
CA LEU A 189 -14.66 -21.13 -25.96
C LEU A 189 -14.22 -22.57 -26.33
N ALA A 190 -13.65 -23.31 -25.38
CA ALA A 190 -13.26 -24.71 -25.59
C ALA A 190 -14.48 -25.59 -25.91
N THR A 191 -15.60 -25.38 -25.23
CA THR A 191 -16.85 -26.11 -25.45
C THR A 191 -17.43 -25.81 -26.83
N LEU A 192 -17.43 -24.53 -27.27
CA LEU A 192 -17.85 -24.13 -28.61
C LEU A 192 -17.00 -24.80 -29.70
N ARG A 193 -15.68 -24.82 -29.50
CA ARG A 193 -14.75 -25.48 -30.44
C ARG A 193 -14.93 -26.99 -30.46
N PHE A 194 -15.13 -27.63 -29.32
CA PHE A 194 -15.41 -29.07 -29.19
C PHE A 194 -16.67 -29.45 -29.97
N ALA A 195 -17.75 -28.68 -29.84
CA ALA A 195 -19.00 -28.90 -30.57
C ALA A 195 -18.95 -28.43 -32.02
N ASN A 196 -17.85 -27.82 -32.49
CA ASN A 196 -17.77 -27.11 -33.75
C ASN A 196 -19.03 -26.26 -34.01
N ALA A 197 -19.42 -25.51 -32.93
CA ALA A 197 -20.74 -24.86 -32.88
C ALA A 197 -20.77 -23.62 -33.78
N ALA A 198 -21.67 -23.59 -34.75
CA ALA A 198 -21.98 -22.40 -35.51
C ALA A 198 -22.91 -21.46 -34.73
N TRP A 199 -23.67 -22.00 -33.77
CA TRP A 199 -24.63 -21.26 -32.95
C TRP A 199 -24.54 -21.64 -31.49
N MET A 200 -24.63 -20.65 -30.61
CA MET A 200 -24.78 -20.83 -29.17
C MET A 200 -26.10 -20.27 -28.69
N VAL A 201 -26.86 -21.05 -27.92
CA VAL A 201 -28.08 -20.58 -27.25
C VAL A 201 -27.80 -20.42 -25.78
N THR A 202 -28.11 -19.26 -25.26
CA THR A 202 -27.97 -18.98 -23.82
C THR A 202 -29.14 -18.17 -23.28
N LYS A 203 -29.29 -18.16 -21.96
CA LYS A 203 -30.21 -17.28 -21.25
C LYS A 203 -29.46 -16.03 -20.80
N ASP A 204 -30.15 -14.86 -20.74
CA ASP A 204 -29.61 -13.69 -20.07
C ASP A 204 -29.51 -13.94 -18.56
N GLY A 205 -28.41 -14.54 -18.15
CA GLY A 205 -28.11 -14.80 -16.74
C GLY A 205 -27.52 -13.61 -16.00
N GLY A 206 -27.31 -12.48 -16.68
CA GLY A 206 -26.57 -11.33 -16.11
C GLY A 206 -25.08 -11.60 -15.95
N GLU A 207 -24.36 -10.64 -15.36
CA GLU A 207 -22.91 -10.73 -15.16
C GLU A 207 -22.53 -11.92 -14.28
N ALA A 208 -23.18 -12.08 -13.14
CA ALA A 208 -22.97 -13.20 -12.22
C ALA A 208 -23.36 -14.57 -12.81
N GLY A 209 -24.15 -14.62 -13.89
CA GLY A 209 -24.48 -15.83 -14.66
C GLY A 209 -23.49 -16.16 -15.76
N GLY A 210 -22.38 -15.41 -15.86
CA GLY A 210 -21.33 -15.61 -16.89
C GLY A 210 -21.79 -15.22 -18.30
N PHE A 211 -22.79 -14.35 -18.43
CA PHE A 211 -23.29 -13.90 -19.74
C PHE A 211 -22.22 -13.18 -20.56
N PRO A 212 -21.42 -12.22 -20.01
CA PRO A 212 -20.37 -11.56 -20.75
C PRO A 212 -19.27 -12.52 -21.26
N ALA A 213 -18.92 -13.53 -20.44
CA ALA A 213 -17.95 -14.57 -20.84
C ALA A 213 -18.46 -15.38 -22.04
N LYS A 214 -19.75 -15.75 -22.06
CA LYS A 214 -20.36 -16.46 -23.19
C LYS A 214 -20.44 -15.63 -24.47
N VAL A 215 -20.75 -14.32 -24.34
CA VAL A 215 -20.73 -13.37 -25.48
C VAL A 215 -19.32 -13.28 -26.08
N SER A 216 -18.31 -13.11 -25.24
CA SER A 216 -16.91 -13.04 -25.65
C SER A 216 -16.45 -14.35 -26.31
N ALA A 217 -16.77 -15.49 -25.69
CA ALA A 217 -16.43 -16.81 -26.22
C ALA A 217 -17.08 -17.08 -27.58
N ALA A 218 -18.37 -16.76 -27.73
CA ALA A 218 -19.09 -16.91 -29.01
C ALA A 218 -18.44 -16.05 -30.09
N ARG A 219 -18.11 -14.79 -29.82
CA ARG A 219 -17.41 -13.89 -30.71
C ARG A 219 -16.04 -14.44 -31.15
N LYS A 220 -15.24 -14.93 -30.18
CA LYS A 220 -13.91 -15.52 -30.44
C LYS A 220 -13.99 -16.83 -31.22
N ALA A 221 -15.07 -17.59 -31.06
CA ALA A 221 -15.33 -18.80 -31.84
C ALA A 221 -15.90 -18.54 -33.22
N GLY A 222 -16.35 -17.33 -33.54
CA GLY A 222 -17.08 -17.00 -34.73
C GLY A 222 -18.50 -17.60 -34.78
N ALA A 223 -19.06 -17.97 -33.61
CA ALA A 223 -20.39 -18.55 -33.47
C ALA A 223 -21.46 -17.46 -33.32
N GLY A 224 -22.62 -17.65 -33.98
CA GLY A 224 -23.80 -16.83 -33.75
C GLY A 224 -24.37 -17.04 -32.34
N LEU A 225 -24.85 -15.96 -31.71
CA LEU A 225 -25.42 -15.99 -30.36
C LEU A 225 -26.93 -15.74 -30.40
N VAL A 226 -27.68 -16.69 -29.88
CA VAL A 226 -29.13 -16.58 -29.63
C VAL A 226 -29.36 -16.45 -28.15
N VAL A 227 -29.95 -15.34 -27.72
CA VAL A 227 -30.22 -15.05 -26.31
C VAL A 227 -31.71 -15.14 -26.03
N ILE A 228 -32.07 -16.01 -25.09
CA ILE A 228 -33.43 -16.06 -24.58
C ILE A 228 -33.56 -14.98 -23.52
N GLY A 229 -34.42 -13.98 -23.79
CA GLY A 229 -34.70 -12.85 -22.90
C GLY A 229 -35.32 -13.30 -21.57
N ARG A 230 -35.27 -12.42 -20.60
CA ARG A 230 -35.88 -12.68 -19.28
C ARG A 230 -37.41 -12.56 -19.37
N PRO A 231 -38.16 -13.43 -18.70
CA PRO A 231 -39.57 -13.19 -18.55
C PRO A 231 -39.80 -11.85 -17.81
N PRO A 232 -40.98 -11.21 -18.00
CA PRO A 232 -41.32 -10.00 -17.28
C PRO A 232 -41.15 -10.20 -15.78
N GLN A 233 -40.29 -9.35 -15.15
CA GLN A 233 -40.05 -9.45 -13.71
C GLN A 233 -41.03 -8.53 -12.96
N ARG A 234 -41.37 -8.95 -11.74
CA ARG A 234 -42.09 -8.10 -10.80
C ARG A 234 -41.21 -6.92 -10.37
N GLU A 235 -41.85 -5.85 -9.91
CA GLU A 235 -41.15 -4.74 -9.26
C GLU A 235 -40.29 -5.23 -8.10
N GLY A 236 -39.10 -4.67 -7.97
CA GLY A 236 -38.15 -5.06 -6.94
C GLY A 236 -37.00 -4.07 -6.84
N LEU A 237 -36.05 -4.36 -5.99
CA LEU A 237 -34.90 -3.50 -5.74
C LEU A 237 -33.58 -4.15 -6.19
N PRO A 238 -32.64 -3.37 -6.70
CA PRO A 238 -31.27 -3.85 -6.92
C PRO A 238 -30.59 -4.12 -5.57
N PHE A 239 -29.54 -4.93 -5.60
CA PHE A 239 -28.83 -5.42 -4.40
C PHE A 239 -28.45 -4.30 -3.41
N ALA A 240 -27.87 -3.19 -3.90
CA ALA A 240 -27.49 -2.05 -3.06
C ALA A 240 -28.70 -1.43 -2.32
N ALA A 241 -29.86 -1.30 -2.99
CA ALA A 241 -31.05 -0.76 -2.38
C ALA A 241 -31.68 -1.73 -1.35
N VAL A 242 -31.56 -3.05 -1.55
CA VAL A 242 -31.93 -4.06 -0.55
C VAL A 242 -31.07 -3.90 0.71
N LEU A 243 -29.74 -3.73 0.55
CA LEU A 243 -28.85 -3.47 1.68
C LEU A 243 -29.22 -2.17 2.43
N ASP A 244 -29.59 -1.11 1.70
CA ASP A 244 -30.05 0.13 2.31
C ASP A 244 -31.31 -0.06 3.16
N VAL A 245 -32.27 -0.86 2.67
CA VAL A 245 -33.47 -1.23 3.45
C VAL A 245 -33.07 -1.98 4.73
N LEU A 246 -32.16 -2.95 4.63
CA LEU A 246 -31.68 -3.73 5.76
C LEU A 246 -30.94 -2.86 6.80
N CYS A 247 -30.12 -1.94 6.34
CA CYS A 247 -29.42 -1.02 7.23
C CYS A 247 -30.38 -0.04 7.94
N LYS A 248 -31.29 0.58 7.19
CA LYS A 248 -32.20 1.60 7.74
C LYS A 248 -33.23 1.03 8.68
N ARG A 249 -33.76 -0.17 8.40
CA ARG A 249 -34.88 -0.75 9.15
C ARG A 249 -34.46 -1.73 10.22
N PHE A 250 -33.38 -2.49 9.98
CA PHE A 250 -33.00 -3.61 10.85
C PHE A 250 -31.63 -3.39 11.54
N GLY A 251 -31.02 -2.22 11.38
CA GLY A 251 -29.75 -1.86 12.03
C GLY A 251 -28.56 -2.66 11.52
N CYS A 252 -28.66 -3.26 10.33
CA CYS A 252 -27.52 -3.88 9.67
C CYS A 252 -26.45 -2.84 9.30
N THR A 253 -25.20 -3.25 9.28
CA THR A 253 -24.08 -2.36 8.93
C THR A 253 -23.31 -2.91 7.73
N VAL A 254 -23.20 -2.11 6.69
CA VAL A 254 -22.32 -2.43 5.54
C VAL A 254 -20.91 -1.98 5.87
N ARG A 255 -19.95 -2.91 5.92
CA ARG A 255 -18.52 -2.59 5.99
C ARG A 255 -17.91 -2.77 4.61
N PRO A 256 -17.45 -1.69 3.96
CA PRO A 256 -16.77 -1.83 2.67
C PRO A 256 -15.53 -2.71 2.82
N GLN A 257 -15.32 -3.61 1.89
CA GLN A 257 -14.07 -4.36 1.78
C GLN A 257 -13.05 -3.52 1.03
N VAL A 258 -11.93 -3.24 1.66
CA VAL A 258 -10.86 -2.44 1.05
C VAL A 258 -9.59 -3.28 0.99
N ARG A 259 -9.14 -3.60 -0.20
CA ARG A 259 -7.88 -4.28 -0.46
C ARG A 259 -6.85 -3.26 -0.93
N ILE A 260 -5.82 -3.00 -0.13
CA ILE A 260 -4.70 -2.14 -0.53
C ILE A 260 -3.69 -3.06 -1.21
N VAL A 261 -3.49 -2.88 -2.51
CA VAL A 261 -2.76 -3.84 -3.34
C VAL A 261 -1.50 -3.23 -3.95
N GLY A 262 -0.36 -3.93 -3.80
CA GLY A 262 0.89 -3.56 -4.45
C GLY A 262 0.97 -4.20 -5.84
N ILE A 263 0.98 -3.39 -6.90
CA ILE A 263 0.98 -3.90 -8.29
C ILE A 263 2.38 -4.16 -8.85
N GLY A 264 3.40 -4.09 -8.00
CA GLY A 264 4.77 -4.23 -8.48
C GLY A 264 5.16 -3.11 -9.44
N PRO A 265 5.98 -3.41 -10.45
CA PRO A 265 6.39 -2.43 -11.46
C PRO A 265 5.25 -2.02 -12.42
N GLY A 266 4.07 -2.67 -12.36
CA GLY A 266 2.90 -2.32 -13.14
C GLY A 266 2.57 -3.29 -14.28
N SER A 267 3.40 -4.32 -14.52
CA SER A 267 3.06 -5.39 -15.46
C SER A 267 2.21 -6.47 -14.76
N ARG A 268 1.25 -7.06 -15.47
CA ARG A 268 0.37 -8.11 -14.92
C ARG A 268 1.15 -9.36 -14.51
N GLU A 269 2.22 -9.67 -15.22
CA GLU A 269 3.09 -10.82 -14.97
C GLU A 269 3.88 -10.70 -13.65
N ALA A 270 4.08 -9.48 -13.17
CA ALA A 270 4.78 -9.20 -11.91
C ALA A 270 3.87 -9.09 -10.69
N MET A 271 2.55 -9.24 -10.88
CA MET A 271 1.58 -9.22 -9.78
C MET A 271 1.47 -10.62 -9.15
N THR A 272 1.20 -10.64 -7.86
CA THR A 272 0.78 -11.90 -7.22
C THR A 272 -0.62 -12.27 -7.68
N ARG A 273 -0.96 -13.56 -7.64
CA ARG A 273 -2.29 -14.03 -7.98
C ARG A 273 -3.37 -13.37 -7.12
N GLU A 274 -3.11 -13.24 -5.83
CA GLU A 274 -4.04 -12.63 -4.87
C GLU A 274 -4.31 -11.16 -5.20
N VAL A 275 -3.29 -10.39 -5.61
CA VAL A 275 -3.44 -9.01 -6.08
C VAL A 275 -4.28 -8.94 -7.35
N SER A 276 -4.03 -9.84 -8.32
CA SER A 276 -4.80 -9.89 -9.56
C SER A 276 -6.27 -10.21 -9.29
N GLU A 277 -6.56 -11.19 -8.43
CA GLU A 277 -7.92 -11.55 -8.03
C GLU A 277 -8.64 -10.39 -7.29
N ALA A 278 -7.92 -9.68 -6.41
CA ALA A 278 -8.48 -8.52 -5.71
C ALA A 278 -8.83 -7.37 -6.67
N ILE A 279 -7.99 -7.12 -7.69
CA ILE A 279 -8.26 -6.12 -8.72
C ILE A 279 -9.46 -6.55 -9.61
N GLU A 280 -9.48 -7.81 -10.02
CA GLU A 280 -10.52 -8.33 -10.89
C GLU A 280 -11.90 -8.37 -10.23
N THR A 281 -11.95 -8.65 -8.92
CA THR A 281 -13.20 -8.75 -8.17
C THR A 281 -13.65 -7.43 -7.55
N ALA A 282 -12.83 -6.38 -7.60
CA ALA A 282 -13.19 -5.07 -7.08
C ALA A 282 -14.29 -4.41 -7.90
N ASP A 283 -15.25 -3.80 -7.21
CA ASP A 283 -16.33 -3.01 -7.81
C ASP A 283 -15.81 -1.64 -8.29
N CYS A 284 -14.78 -1.10 -7.62
CA CYS A 284 -14.11 0.14 -7.98
C CYS A 284 -12.62 0.07 -7.64
N LEU A 285 -11.76 0.56 -8.57
CA LEU A 285 -10.33 0.72 -8.35
C LEU A 285 -10.01 2.17 -7.98
N ILE A 286 -9.12 2.36 -7.01
CA ILE A 286 -8.67 3.69 -6.57
C ILE A 286 -7.14 3.74 -6.65
N GLY A 287 -6.58 4.84 -7.17
CA GLY A 287 -5.13 5.01 -7.24
C GLY A 287 -4.73 6.09 -8.23
N ALA A 288 -3.44 6.31 -8.42
CA ALA A 288 -2.98 7.26 -9.43
C ALA A 288 -3.34 6.78 -10.84
N LYS A 289 -3.76 7.71 -11.71
CA LYS A 289 -4.22 7.44 -13.07
C LYS A 289 -3.32 6.46 -13.83
N ARG A 290 -2.01 6.68 -13.78
CA ARG A 290 -1.02 5.80 -14.44
C ARG A 290 -1.13 4.33 -13.99
N MET A 291 -1.42 4.09 -12.71
CA MET A 291 -1.56 2.73 -12.16
C MET A 291 -2.91 2.13 -12.55
N LEU A 292 -3.96 2.92 -12.50
CA LEU A 292 -5.29 2.50 -12.94
C LEU A 292 -5.29 2.11 -14.43
N ASP A 293 -4.67 2.92 -15.29
CA ASP A 293 -4.55 2.64 -16.72
C ASP A 293 -3.81 1.33 -17.02
N ALA A 294 -2.90 0.90 -16.14
CA ALA A 294 -2.13 -0.34 -16.29
C ALA A 294 -2.94 -1.60 -15.90
N VAL A 295 -3.91 -1.49 -14.98
CA VAL A 295 -4.54 -2.67 -14.37
C VAL A 295 -6.05 -2.75 -14.56
N ALA A 296 -6.75 -1.64 -14.78
CA ALA A 296 -8.19 -1.60 -14.94
C ALA A 296 -8.66 -2.39 -16.18
N ARG A 297 -9.80 -3.05 -16.03
CA ARG A 297 -10.49 -3.69 -17.15
C ARG A 297 -11.36 -2.66 -17.90
N PRO A 298 -11.64 -2.86 -19.18
CA PRO A 298 -12.59 -2.02 -19.90
C PRO A 298 -13.94 -1.98 -19.15
N GLY A 299 -14.41 -0.77 -18.86
CA GLY A 299 -15.68 -0.55 -18.17
C GLY A 299 -15.65 -0.70 -16.63
N GLN A 300 -14.52 -1.06 -16.02
CA GLN A 300 -14.39 -1.13 -14.56
C GLN A 300 -14.34 0.30 -13.98
N PRO A 301 -15.16 0.64 -12.98
CA PRO A 301 -15.13 1.93 -12.32
C PRO A 301 -13.75 2.23 -11.70
N THR A 302 -13.26 3.45 -11.93
CA THR A 302 -11.97 3.91 -11.40
C THR A 302 -12.09 5.29 -10.78
N TYR A 303 -11.30 5.55 -9.73
CA TYR A 303 -11.18 6.86 -9.12
C TYR A 303 -9.71 7.26 -9.00
N ASP A 304 -9.33 8.36 -9.68
CA ASP A 304 -7.96 8.89 -9.65
C ASP A 304 -7.73 9.68 -8.35
N ALA A 305 -7.01 9.09 -7.42
CA ALA A 305 -6.65 9.71 -6.15
C ALA A 305 -5.33 9.16 -5.61
N ILE A 306 -4.52 10.04 -5.02
CA ILE A 306 -3.23 9.71 -4.41
C ILE A 306 -3.24 10.07 -2.91
N ALA A 307 -3.93 11.15 -2.53
CA ALA A 307 -3.96 11.58 -1.15
C ALA A 307 -4.79 10.60 -0.30
N PRO A 308 -4.26 10.13 0.84
CA PRO A 308 -4.94 9.15 1.68
C PRO A 308 -6.32 9.61 2.16
N GLN A 309 -6.49 10.93 2.40
CA GLN A 309 -7.76 11.49 2.82
C GLN A 309 -8.82 11.41 1.71
N ASP A 310 -8.46 11.78 0.47
CA ASP A 310 -9.38 11.74 -0.67
C ASP A 310 -9.84 10.30 -0.96
N ILE A 311 -8.93 9.32 -0.83
CA ILE A 311 -9.25 7.90 -0.95
C ILE A 311 -10.26 7.47 0.10
N ALA A 312 -10.02 7.81 1.37
CA ALA A 312 -10.89 7.44 2.47
C ALA A 312 -12.26 8.10 2.37
N ASP A 313 -12.32 9.38 1.95
CA ASP A 313 -13.57 10.11 1.80
C ASP A 313 -14.39 9.58 0.63
N PHE A 314 -13.75 9.21 -0.48
CA PHE A 314 -14.41 8.56 -1.61
C PHE A 314 -15.05 7.23 -1.19
N ILE A 315 -14.31 6.35 -0.48
CA ILE A 315 -14.82 5.06 0.01
C ILE A 315 -16.04 5.26 0.91
N ARG A 316 -16.03 6.28 1.78
CA ARG A 316 -17.17 6.59 2.67
C ARG A 316 -18.39 7.12 1.92
N ALA A 317 -18.17 7.90 0.86
CA ALA A 317 -19.24 8.53 0.08
C ALA A 317 -19.93 7.56 -0.88
N HIS A 318 -19.19 6.58 -1.43
CA HIS A 318 -19.67 5.69 -2.50
C HIS A 318 -20.07 4.31 -1.96
N ARG A 319 -21.22 4.27 -1.27
CA ARG A 319 -21.77 3.04 -0.66
C ARG A 319 -22.35 2.04 -1.66
N GLU A 320 -22.50 2.42 -2.92
CA GLU A 320 -22.87 1.56 -4.03
C GLU A 320 -21.80 0.50 -4.34
N TYR A 321 -20.52 0.81 -4.03
CA TYR A 321 -19.43 -0.15 -4.14
C TYR A 321 -19.17 -0.83 -2.80
N ARG A 322 -18.98 -2.13 -2.83
CA ARG A 322 -18.69 -2.96 -1.64
C ARG A 322 -17.23 -3.37 -1.55
N ARG A 323 -16.61 -3.59 -2.69
CA ARG A 323 -15.22 -4.08 -2.81
C ARG A 323 -14.39 -3.02 -3.52
N PHE A 324 -13.46 -2.45 -2.79
CA PHE A 324 -12.50 -1.50 -3.32
C PHE A 324 -11.12 -2.14 -3.39
N ALA A 325 -10.40 -1.92 -4.48
CA ALA A 325 -8.97 -2.17 -4.53
C ALA A 325 -8.24 -0.82 -4.67
N VAL A 326 -7.42 -0.51 -3.63
CA VAL A 326 -6.58 0.69 -3.64
C VAL A 326 -5.21 0.30 -4.17
N VAL A 327 -4.90 0.77 -5.37
CA VAL A 327 -3.73 0.35 -6.15
C VAL A 327 -2.51 1.19 -5.76
N MET A 328 -1.47 0.54 -5.28
CA MET A 328 -0.17 1.14 -4.93
C MET A 328 0.92 0.67 -5.89
N SER A 329 1.83 1.59 -6.27
CA SER A 329 3.01 1.24 -7.06
C SER A 329 4.01 0.46 -6.23
N GLY A 330 4.62 -0.56 -6.80
CA GLY A 330 5.61 -1.38 -6.12
C GLY A 330 4.99 -2.26 -5.04
N ASP A 331 5.63 -2.29 -3.89
CA ASP A 331 5.20 -3.01 -2.70
C ASP A 331 4.49 -2.06 -1.70
N THR A 332 3.43 -2.54 -1.09
CA THR A 332 2.61 -1.79 -0.11
C THR A 332 3.36 -1.42 1.15
N GLY A 333 4.41 -2.15 1.53
CA GLY A 333 5.27 -1.89 2.68
C GLY A 333 6.50 -1.02 2.34
N PHE A 334 6.80 -0.82 1.05
CA PHE A 334 8.04 -0.18 0.61
C PHE A 334 7.81 1.28 0.19
N PHE A 335 7.95 2.22 1.13
CA PHE A 335 7.75 3.67 0.92
C PHE A 335 6.40 4.04 0.28
N SER A 336 5.37 3.26 0.55
CA SER A 336 4.02 3.49 0.00
C SER A 336 3.16 4.38 0.89
N GLY A 337 2.03 4.84 0.34
CA GLY A 337 1.00 5.58 1.06
C GLY A 337 0.21 4.76 2.09
N THR A 338 0.36 3.44 2.11
CA THR A 338 -0.40 2.49 2.93
C THR A 338 -0.39 2.86 4.42
N LYS A 339 0.77 3.20 4.97
CA LYS A 339 0.91 3.58 6.39
C LYS A 339 0.04 4.77 6.79
N LYS A 340 -0.18 5.72 5.87
CA LYS A 340 -1.01 6.90 6.12
C LYS A 340 -2.49 6.64 5.85
N LEU A 341 -2.79 5.70 4.95
CA LEU A 341 -4.16 5.37 4.56
C LEU A 341 -4.85 4.46 5.59
N LEU A 342 -4.18 3.43 6.10
CA LEU A 342 -4.77 2.45 7.02
C LEU A 342 -5.54 3.05 8.20
N PRO A 343 -5.01 4.05 8.93
CA PRO A 343 -5.75 4.65 10.05
C PRO A 343 -7.04 5.38 9.64
N LEU A 344 -7.16 5.77 8.36
CA LEU A 344 -8.33 6.48 7.84
C LEU A 344 -9.45 5.53 7.39
N LEU A 345 -9.18 4.22 7.33
CA LEU A 345 -10.13 3.18 6.90
C LEU A 345 -10.80 2.47 8.09
N GLU A 346 -10.84 3.12 9.23
CA GLU A 346 -11.57 2.60 10.40
C GLU A 346 -13.04 2.36 10.04
N GLY A 347 -13.57 1.17 10.40
CA GLY A 347 -14.92 0.74 10.03
C GLY A 347 -15.02 -0.03 8.70
N CYS A 348 -13.93 -0.16 7.92
CA CYS A 348 -13.86 -1.02 6.75
C CYS A 348 -13.28 -2.40 7.10
N ASP A 349 -13.60 -3.42 6.29
CA ASP A 349 -12.88 -4.70 6.26
C ASP A 349 -11.64 -4.53 5.36
N THR A 350 -10.47 -4.36 5.98
CA THR A 350 -9.23 -4.03 5.27
C THR A 350 -8.24 -5.19 5.23
N ALA A 351 -7.61 -5.41 4.05
CA ALA A 351 -6.43 -6.23 3.93
C ALA A 351 -5.38 -5.52 3.05
N VAL A 352 -4.11 -5.79 3.35
CA VAL A 352 -2.96 -5.25 2.62
C VAL A 352 -2.26 -6.39 1.92
N LEU A 353 -2.21 -6.32 0.59
CA LEU A 353 -1.60 -7.34 -0.25
C LEU A 353 -0.26 -6.84 -0.79
N PRO A 354 0.83 -7.61 -0.63
CA PRO A 354 2.16 -7.18 -1.03
C PRO A 354 2.33 -7.17 -2.55
N GLY A 355 3.29 -6.38 -3.02
CA GLY A 355 3.73 -6.38 -4.41
C GLY A 355 5.24 -6.47 -4.51
N LEU A 356 5.76 -6.58 -5.73
CA LEU A 356 7.19 -6.63 -5.99
C LEU A 356 7.78 -5.22 -5.88
N SER A 357 8.72 -5.00 -4.95
CA SER A 357 9.37 -3.70 -4.79
C SER A 357 10.32 -3.39 -5.95
N SER A 358 10.55 -2.10 -6.23
CA SER A 358 11.56 -1.69 -7.22
C SER A 358 12.98 -2.13 -6.85
N LEU A 359 13.29 -2.27 -5.55
CA LEU A 359 14.55 -2.82 -5.06
C LEU A 359 14.70 -4.28 -5.48
N SER A 360 13.73 -5.13 -5.12
CA SER A 360 13.76 -6.55 -5.45
C SER A 360 13.83 -6.77 -6.96
N TYR A 361 13.05 -5.98 -7.71
CA TYR A 361 13.01 -6.07 -9.17
C TYR A 361 14.35 -5.68 -9.80
N LEU A 362 14.92 -4.52 -9.42
CA LEU A 362 16.20 -4.06 -9.97
C LEU A 362 17.34 -5.05 -9.62
N CYS A 363 17.42 -5.50 -8.36
CA CYS A 363 18.46 -6.45 -7.94
C CYS A 363 18.36 -7.79 -8.68
N ALA A 364 17.14 -8.30 -8.94
CA ALA A 364 16.94 -9.48 -9.75
C ALA A 364 17.42 -9.26 -11.21
N ARG A 365 17.14 -8.11 -11.81
CA ARG A 365 17.61 -7.75 -13.16
C ARG A 365 19.14 -7.61 -13.23
N LEU A 366 19.76 -7.15 -12.14
CA LEU A 366 21.22 -7.07 -12.00
C LEU A 366 21.87 -8.37 -11.53
N GLN A 367 21.09 -9.43 -11.27
CA GLN A 367 21.53 -10.72 -10.77
C GLN A 367 22.34 -10.60 -9.46
N THR A 368 21.88 -9.76 -8.54
CA THR A 368 22.52 -9.51 -7.25
C THR A 368 21.53 -9.60 -6.09
N SER A 369 22.05 -9.93 -4.88
CA SER A 369 21.25 -9.88 -3.64
C SER A 369 21.03 -8.44 -3.16
N TYR A 370 20.16 -8.25 -2.17
CA TYR A 370 19.91 -6.94 -1.56
C TYR A 370 19.89 -6.97 -0.02
N GLU A 371 20.41 -8.05 0.58
CA GLU A 371 20.44 -8.26 2.03
C GLU A 371 21.28 -7.20 2.76
N ASP A 372 22.38 -6.76 2.13
CA ASP A 372 23.32 -5.77 2.63
C ASP A 372 23.04 -4.34 2.09
N VAL A 373 21.96 -4.16 1.35
CA VAL A 373 21.65 -2.88 0.72
C VAL A 373 20.96 -1.92 1.68
N ARG A 374 21.59 -0.78 1.93
CA ARG A 374 20.97 0.35 2.63
C ARG A 374 19.93 1.02 1.74
N VAL A 375 18.71 1.20 2.20
CA VAL A 375 17.65 1.83 1.42
C VAL A 375 17.41 3.26 1.88
N VAL A 376 17.38 4.19 0.92
CA VAL A 376 17.16 5.63 1.13
C VAL A 376 16.12 6.14 0.14
N SER A 377 15.21 7.01 0.61
CA SER A 377 14.28 7.71 -0.27
C SER A 377 14.65 9.19 -0.32
N LEU A 378 14.93 9.67 -1.53
CA LEU A 378 15.17 11.08 -1.84
C LEU A 378 13.89 11.81 -2.26
N HIS A 379 12.75 11.08 -2.30
CA HIS A 379 11.45 11.63 -2.67
C HIS A 379 10.92 12.58 -1.58
N GLY A 380 10.79 13.86 -1.90
CA GLY A 380 10.12 14.85 -1.05
C GLY A 380 10.80 15.16 0.29
N ARG A 381 12.06 14.79 0.48
CA ARG A 381 12.84 15.08 1.69
C ARG A 381 14.24 15.59 1.32
N GLN A 382 14.71 16.60 2.04
CA GLN A 382 16.13 16.93 2.06
C GLN A 382 16.86 15.83 2.84
N HIS A 383 17.53 14.93 2.13
CA HIS A 383 18.36 13.89 2.70
C HIS A 383 19.75 14.00 2.14
N ASN A 384 20.74 14.22 3.02
CA ASN A 384 22.13 14.22 2.60
C ASN A 384 22.54 12.78 2.26
N ILE A 385 22.72 12.49 0.97
CA ILE A 385 23.08 11.15 0.48
C ILE A 385 24.56 10.81 0.72
N LEU A 386 25.43 11.81 0.77
CA LEU A 386 26.89 11.59 0.81
C LEU A 386 27.36 10.78 2.03
N PRO A 387 26.92 11.08 3.27
CA PRO A 387 27.29 10.27 4.43
C PRO A 387 26.76 8.84 4.35
N GLU A 388 25.57 8.65 3.75
CA GLU A 388 25.00 7.30 3.59
C GLU A 388 25.83 6.47 2.59
N VAL A 389 26.25 7.04 1.44
CA VAL A 389 27.08 6.33 0.47
C VAL A 389 28.49 6.10 1.00
N ARG A 390 29.08 7.07 1.74
CA ARG A 390 30.40 6.88 2.38
C ARG A 390 30.39 5.74 3.40
N ALA A 391 29.30 5.61 4.16
CA ALA A 391 29.22 4.64 5.26
C ALA A 391 28.81 3.23 4.82
N ASN A 392 28.25 3.07 3.62
CA ASN A 392 27.70 1.79 3.17
C ASN A 392 28.33 1.34 1.85
N GLY A 393 28.62 0.05 1.74
CA GLY A 393 29.13 -0.56 0.50
C GLY A 393 28.08 -0.58 -0.60
N ARG A 394 26.81 -0.71 -0.24
CA ARG A 394 25.70 -0.76 -1.20
C ARG A 394 24.51 0.05 -0.70
N LEU A 395 23.92 0.85 -1.58
CA LEU A 395 22.81 1.73 -1.23
C LEU A 395 21.82 1.80 -2.39
N PHE A 396 20.53 1.59 -2.07
CA PHE A 396 19.46 1.78 -3.02
C PHE A 396 18.74 3.11 -2.76
N ALA A 397 18.65 3.94 -3.79
CA ALA A 397 18.00 5.23 -3.75
C ALA A 397 16.72 5.25 -4.58
N LEU A 398 15.61 5.58 -3.93
CA LEU A 398 14.40 6.01 -4.62
C LEU A 398 14.57 7.46 -5.02
N VAL A 399 14.67 7.73 -6.32
CA VAL A 399 14.85 9.07 -6.91
C VAL A 399 13.55 9.50 -7.57
N GLY A 400 13.20 10.78 -7.45
CA GLY A 400 11.99 11.30 -8.09
C GLY A 400 11.74 12.77 -7.75
N GLY A 401 10.76 13.39 -8.43
CA GLY A 401 10.50 14.82 -8.34
C GLY A 401 11.53 15.66 -9.08
N GLU A 402 11.87 16.80 -8.52
CA GLU A 402 12.86 17.74 -9.10
C GLU A 402 14.31 17.20 -9.03
N ARG A 403 14.58 16.21 -8.17
CA ARG A 403 15.89 15.59 -8.00
C ARG A 403 15.96 14.25 -8.72
N GLY A 404 16.37 14.29 -9.97
CA GLY A 404 16.58 13.12 -10.81
C GLY A 404 17.92 12.42 -10.57
N ILE A 405 18.21 11.42 -11.39
CA ILE A 405 19.48 10.69 -11.40
C ILE A 405 20.66 11.64 -11.63
N ASN A 406 20.50 12.67 -12.47
CA ASN A 406 21.54 13.66 -12.71
C ASN A 406 21.99 14.37 -11.45
N ASP A 407 21.04 14.87 -10.64
CA ASP A 407 21.33 15.58 -9.39
C ASP A 407 22.00 14.66 -8.38
N LEU A 408 21.55 13.41 -8.30
CA LEU A 408 22.19 12.38 -7.48
C LEU A 408 23.65 12.20 -7.89
N CYS A 409 23.92 11.95 -9.18
CA CYS A 409 25.26 11.70 -9.70
C CYS A 409 26.17 12.94 -9.60
N ARG A 410 25.64 14.13 -9.85
CA ARG A 410 26.39 15.39 -9.64
C ARG A 410 26.74 15.59 -8.17
N THR A 411 25.80 15.34 -7.25
CA THR A 411 26.04 15.44 -5.81
C THR A 411 27.12 14.45 -5.36
N LEU A 412 27.08 13.21 -5.83
CA LEU A 412 28.12 12.22 -5.55
C LEU A 412 29.48 12.66 -6.08
N THR A 413 29.53 13.16 -7.31
CA THR A 413 30.75 13.61 -7.95
C THR A 413 31.37 14.83 -7.23
N ALA A 414 30.56 15.84 -6.91
CA ALA A 414 30.97 17.01 -6.14
C ALA A 414 31.47 16.64 -4.73
N GLY A 415 30.85 15.60 -4.12
CA GLY A 415 31.24 15.06 -2.81
C GLY A 415 32.48 14.15 -2.84
N GLY A 416 33.17 14.02 -3.94
CA GLY A 416 34.40 13.17 -4.07
C GLY A 416 34.10 11.68 -4.27
N LEU A 417 32.84 11.33 -4.56
CA LEU A 417 32.36 9.96 -4.80
C LEU A 417 32.04 9.70 -6.30
N GLY A 418 32.66 10.47 -7.21
CA GLY A 418 32.41 10.32 -8.65
C GLY A 418 32.79 8.96 -9.22
N GLY A 419 33.66 8.20 -8.55
CA GLY A 419 34.11 6.86 -8.96
C GLY A 419 33.18 5.69 -8.46
N VAL A 420 32.15 5.94 -7.65
CA VAL A 420 31.24 4.87 -7.23
C VAL A 420 30.42 4.38 -8.41
N THR A 421 30.12 3.08 -8.44
CA THR A 421 29.28 2.49 -9.48
C THR A 421 27.81 2.79 -9.20
N VAL A 422 27.08 3.22 -10.21
CA VAL A 422 25.63 3.48 -10.12
C VAL A 422 24.91 2.69 -11.19
N SER A 423 24.05 1.79 -10.78
CA SER A 423 23.13 1.05 -11.65
C SER A 423 21.76 1.70 -11.60
N VAL A 424 21.33 2.28 -12.72
CA VAL A 424 20.08 3.04 -12.85
C VAL A 424 19.01 2.18 -13.50
N GLY A 425 17.92 1.92 -12.81
CA GLY A 425 16.73 1.29 -13.35
C GLY A 425 15.68 2.34 -13.70
N GLN A 426 15.32 2.44 -14.99
CA GLN A 426 14.32 3.37 -15.49
C GLN A 426 13.10 2.63 -15.96
N ARG A 427 11.89 3.10 -15.59
CA ARG A 427 10.60 2.55 -15.98
C ARG A 427 10.55 1.01 -15.85
N LEU A 428 11.02 0.51 -14.71
CA LEU A 428 11.11 -0.92 -14.43
C LEU A 428 9.75 -1.60 -14.65
N GLY A 429 9.75 -2.72 -15.38
CA GLY A 429 8.56 -3.51 -15.72
C GLY A 429 7.67 -2.93 -16.83
N TYR A 430 8.01 -1.76 -17.40
CA TYR A 430 7.32 -1.21 -18.57
C TYR A 430 7.99 -1.69 -19.87
N PRO A 431 7.29 -1.63 -21.02
CA PRO A 431 7.85 -2.07 -22.30
C PRO A 431 9.13 -1.31 -22.72
N ASP A 432 9.32 -0.10 -22.22
CA ASP A 432 10.48 0.76 -22.46
C ASP A 432 11.45 0.77 -21.25
N GLU A 433 11.48 -0.31 -20.46
CA GLU A 433 12.45 -0.53 -19.39
C GLU A 433 13.88 -0.36 -19.89
N ARG A 434 14.68 0.40 -19.11
CA ARG A 434 16.12 0.54 -19.37
C ARG A 434 16.90 0.39 -18.07
N ILE A 435 18.00 -0.37 -18.15
CA ILE A 435 18.96 -0.48 -17.05
C ILE A 435 20.30 -0.02 -17.60
N MET A 436 20.92 0.92 -16.91
CA MET A 436 22.22 1.51 -17.26
C MET A 436 23.16 1.39 -16.06
N CYS A 437 24.41 1.11 -16.32
CA CYS A 437 25.45 1.04 -15.29
C CYS A 437 26.66 1.87 -15.72
N GLY A 438 27.22 2.62 -14.79
CA GLY A 438 28.41 3.45 -14.99
C GLY A 438 28.84 4.08 -13.67
N THR A 439 29.91 4.85 -13.71
CA THR A 439 30.32 5.66 -12.55
C THR A 439 29.40 6.86 -12.36
N ALA A 440 29.32 7.38 -11.14
CA ALA A 440 28.53 8.57 -10.87
C ALA A 440 28.98 9.76 -11.74
N ALA A 441 30.26 9.90 -12.01
CA ALA A 441 30.78 10.95 -12.89
C ALA A 441 30.34 10.80 -14.36
N GLU A 442 30.33 9.57 -14.89
CA GLU A 442 29.88 9.27 -16.27
C GLU A 442 28.38 9.50 -16.43
N LEU A 443 27.59 9.21 -15.40
CA LEU A 443 26.14 9.30 -15.44
C LEU A 443 25.58 10.69 -15.09
N ALA A 444 26.42 11.63 -14.65
CA ALA A 444 26.00 12.96 -14.19
C ALA A 444 25.27 13.80 -15.25
N GLU A 445 25.62 13.64 -16.54
CA GLU A 445 25.06 14.42 -17.65
C GLU A 445 24.13 13.62 -18.56
N GLY A 446 23.69 12.42 -18.12
CA GLY A 446 22.78 11.57 -18.88
C GLY A 446 21.34 12.12 -18.93
N ALA A 447 20.51 11.55 -19.81
CA ALA A 447 19.08 11.80 -19.85
C ALA A 447 18.34 10.61 -19.24
N TYR A 448 17.52 10.85 -18.21
CA TYR A 448 16.83 9.80 -17.45
C TYR A 448 15.33 10.04 -17.37
N ALA A 449 14.56 8.94 -17.34
CA ALA A 449 13.13 9.02 -17.11
C ALA A 449 12.84 9.47 -15.66
N PRO A 450 11.78 10.25 -15.42
CA PRO A 450 11.40 10.66 -14.06
C PRO A 450 11.13 9.48 -13.12
N LEU A 451 10.65 8.35 -13.66
CA LEU A 451 10.43 7.11 -12.93
C LEU A 451 11.70 6.27 -12.94
N SER A 452 12.63 6.60 -12.05
CA SER A 452 13.94 5.96 -11.95
C SER A 452 14.29 5.60 -10.52
N VAL A 453 15.12 4.59 -10.35
CA VAL A 453 15.75 4.18 -9.10
C VAL A 453 17.24 3.91 -9.35
N ALA A 454 18.06 3.97 -8.31
CA ALA A 454 19.49 3.73 -8.42
C ALA A 454 19.97 2.75 -7.35
N LEU A 455 20.81 1.80 -7.74
CA LEU A 455 21.66 1.02 -6.83
C LEU A 455 23.08 1.59 -6.94
N ILE A 456 23.62 2.06 -5.82
CA ILE A 456 24.95 2.66 -5.72
C ILE A 456 25.85 1.67 -5.01
N GLU A 457 27.02 1.37 -5.58
CA GLU A 457 28.01 0.47 -5.02
C GLU A 457 29.31 1.24 -4.77
N ASN A 458 29.67 1.34 -3.48
CA ASN A 458 30.90 1.96 -3.02
C ASN A 458 31.88 0.86 -2.60
N PRO A 459 32.95 0.61 -3.35
CA PRO A 459 33.91 -0.45 -3.02
C PRO A 459 34.78 -0.12 -1.80
N HIS A 460 34.78 1.15 -1.35
CA HIS A 460 35.60 1.61 -0.23
C HIS A 460 34.76 2.39 0.78
N PRO A 461 33.79 1.74 1.47
CA PRO A 461 32.98 2.42 2.46
C PRO A 461 33.85 2.80 3.67
N ASP A 462 33.61 4.00 4.20
CA ASP A 462 34.18 4.42 5.48
C ASP A 462 33.34 3.82 6.60
N ALA A 463 33.79 2.70 7.13
CA ALA A 463 33.11 1.96 8.18
C ALA A 463 33.39 2.50 9.59
N VAL A 464 34.14 3.61 9.75
CA VAL A 464 34.44 4.18 11.05
C VAL A 464 33.17 4.78 11.67
N VAL A 465 32.72 4.19 12.78
CA VAL A 465 31.49 4.58 13.50
C VAL A 465 31.81 5.36 14.78
N THR A 466 33.06 5.34 15.23
CA THR A 466 33.51 6.05 16.42
C THR A 466 33.86 7.50 16.14
N PRO A 467 33.56 8.45 17.06
CA PRO A 467 34.05 9.81 16.96
C PRO A 467 35.56 9.88 17.15
N GLY A 468 36.17 11.00 16.77
CA GLY A 468 37.60 11.27 16.97
C GLY A 468 38.38 11.44 15.65
N LEU A 469 37.78 12.18 14.72
CA LEU A 469 38.52 12.60 13.53
C LEU A 469 39.85 13.25 13.92
N PRO A 470 40.96 13.04 13.17
CA PRO A 470 42.23 13.67 13.46
C PRO A 470 42.13 15.20 13.35
N ASP A 471 42.95 15.91 14.14
CA ASP A 471 42.89 17.37 14.22
C ASP A 471 43.26 18.08 12.90
N ASP A 472 44.05 17.46 12.07
CA ASP A 472 44.45 17.94 10.74
C ASP A 472 43.36 17.77 9.67
N ALA A 473 42.32 17.01 9.96
CA ALA A 473 41.14 16.95 9.10
C ALA A 473 40.42 18.31 9.04
N PHE A 474 40.60 19.19 10.04
CA PHE A 474 39.93 20.47 10.15
C PHE A 474 40.81 21.65 9.76
N LEU A 475 40.25 22.63 9.06
CA LEU A 475 40.88 23.92 8.82
C LEU A 475 40.88 24.68 10.17
N ARG A 476 42.05 25.28 10.53
CA ARG A 476 42.25 26.04 11.77
C ARG A 476 42.59 27.50 11.55
N SER A 477 42.95 27.86 10.33
CA SER A 477 43.22 29.21 9.90
C SER A 477 42.94 29.33 8.40
N ALA A 478 42.58 30.50 7.93
CA ALA A 478 42.61 30.88 6.54
C ALA A 478 43.75 31.85 6.29
N GLU A 479 44.10 32.11 5.02
CA GLU A 479 45.17 32.99 4.66
C GLU A 479 45.00 34.40 5.27
N GLY A 480 45.99 34.87 6.05
CA GLY A 480 45.90 36.15 6.76
C GLY A 480 45.10 36.15 8.07
N MET A 481 44.53 35.00 8.54
CA MET A 481 43.76 34.90 9.77
C MET A 481 44.54 34.25 10.92
N PRO A 482 44.26 34.65 12.20
CA PRO A 482 44.87 33.99 13.34
C PRO A 482 44.31 32.56 13.47
N VAL A 483 45.09 31.68 14.09
CA VAL A 483 44.68 30.30 14.36
C VAL A 483 43.48 30.28 15.30
N VAL A 484 42.39 29.70 14.87
CA VAL A 484 41.17 29.54 15.69
C VAL A 484 41.36 28.38 16.67
N PRO A 485 41.00 28.55 17.97
CA PRO A 485 41.02 27.47 18.95
C PRO A 485 40.16 26.29 18.50
N MET A 486 40.61 25.09 18.83
CA MET A 486 39.91 23.85 18.46
C MET A 486 39.97 22.84 19.60
N THR A 487 38.84 22.23 19.93
CA THR A 487 38.76 21.07 20.84
C THR A 487 39.54 19.91 20.24
N LYS A 488 40.56 19.42 20.96
CA LYS A 488 41.44 18.35 20.51
C LYS A 488 40.74 17.02 20.40
N SER A 489 41.22 16.13 19.52
CA SER A 489 40.54 14.86 19.17
C SER A 489 40.21 13.99 20.40
N GLU A 490 41.12 13.89 21.40
CA GLU A 490 40.92 13.13 22.63
C GLU A 490 39.76 13.70 23.47
N VAL A 491 39.74 15.01 23.62
CA VAL A 491 38.68 15.72 24.36
C VAL A 491 37.36 15.63 23.63
N ARG A 492 37.41 15.85 22.30
CA ARG A 492 36.25 15.81 21.41
C ARG A 492 35.58 14.45 21.42
N ALA A 493 36.36 13.35 21.32
CA ALA A 493 35.86 11.98 21.40
C ALA A 493 35.15 11.71 22.73
N VAL A 494 35.73 12.15 23.85
CA VAL A 494 35.11 12.00 25.20
C VAL A 494 33.82 12.82 25.30
N CYS A 495 33.82 14.08 24.83
CA CYS A 495 32.62 14.93 24.85
C CYS A 495 31.46 14.33 24.01
N LEU A 496 31.76 13.83 22.80
CA LEU A 496 30.77 13.19 21.94
C LEU A 496 30.22 11.90 22.55
N SER A 497 31.07 11.09 23.19
CA SER A 497 30.64 9.93 23.96
C SER A 497 29.70 10.30 25.12
N LYS A 498 29.99 11.40 25.85
CA LYS A 498 29.14 11.89 26.95
C LYS A 498 27.84 12.50 26.46
N LEU A 499 27.79 13.06 25.25
CA LEU A 499 26.56 13.56 24.63
C LEU A 499 25.55 12.44 24.33
N ARG A 500 25.98 11.21 24.05
CA ARG A 500 25.09 10.06 23.73
C ARG A 500 24.14 10.37 22.56
N LEU A 501 24.67 10.91 21.45
CA LEU A 501 23.89 11.33 20.29
C LEU A 501 23.16 10.17 19.63
N THR A 502 22.02 10.47 19.05
CA THR A 502 21.26 9.59 18.16
C THR A 502 21.24 10.18 16.74
N GLU A 503 20.91 9.37 15.76
CA GLU A 503 20.78 9.86 14.38
C GLU A 503 19.79 11.03 14.19
N ARG A 504 18.87 11.23 15.14
CA ARG A 504 17.80 12.25 15.10
C ARG A 504 18.00 13.40 16.07
N SER A 505 19.15 13.48 16.72
CA SER A 505 19.43 14.52 17.70
C SER A 505 19.39 15.91 17.07
N VAL A 506 18.73 16.84 17.74
CA VAL A 506 18.83 18.28 17.46
C VAL A 506 19.88 18.82 18.39
N CYS A 507 21.00 19.28 17.84
CA CYS A 507 22.17 19.63 18.60
C CYS A 507 22.48 21.13 18.52
N TRP A 508 22.91 21.71 19.64
CA TRP A 508 23.56 23.01 19.62
C TRP A 508 25.05 22.86 20.01
N ASP A 509 25.92 23.59 19.29
CA ASP A 509 27.33 23.75 19.62
C ASP A 509 27.57 25.22 19.93
N ILE A 510 27.75 25.56 21.21
CA ILE A 510 27.88 26.95 21.67
C ILE A 510 29.36 27.25 21.89
N GLY A 511 29.87 28.31 21.23
CA GLY A 511 31.27 28.62 21.16
C GLY A 511 32.00 27.63 20.25
N ALA A 512 31.45 27.43 19.05
CA ALA A 512 31.83 26.34 18.14
C ALA A 512 33.28 26.45 17.58
N GLY A 513 33.89 27.65 17.54
CA GLY A 513 35.23 27.87 17.07
C GLY A 513 35.45 27.37 15.63
N THR A 514 36.34 26.42 15.44
CA THR A 514 36.57 25.78 14.12
C THR A 514 35.42 24.90 13.64
N GLY A 515 34.42 24.59 14.54
CA GLY A 515 33.34 23.66 14.29
C GLY A 515 33.72 22.19 14.34
N SER A 516 34.86 21.84 14.92
CA SER A 516 35.30 20.44 14.97
C SER A 516 34.35 19.53 15.71
N VAL A 517 33.71 20.01 16.80
CA VAL A 517 32.67 19.29 17.53
C VAL A 517 31.37 19.29 16.71
N SER A 518 30.98 20.43 16.16
CA SER A 518 29.77 20.57 15.31
C SER A 518 29.79 19.61 14.13
N VAL A 519 30.92 19.46 13.44
CA VAL A 519 31.10 18.54 12.31
C VAL A 519 30.89 17.10 12.76
N GLU A 520 31.54 16.66 13.81
CA GLU A 520 31.39 15.28 14.28
C GLU A 520 29.99 15.01 14.87
N MET A 521 29.36 16.02 15.49
CA MET A 521 27.93 15.92 15.89
C MET A 521 27.03 15.73 14.67
N ALA A 522 27.27 16.48 13.57
CA ALA A 522 26.48 16.39 12.34
C ALA A 522 26.68 15.05 11.60
N LEU A 523 27.89 14.50 11.64
CA LEU A 523 28.18 13.17 11.09
C LEU A 523 27.45 12.05 11.86
N GLN A 524 27.20 12.23 13.16
CA GLN A 524 26.44 11.26 13.98
C GLN A 524 24.93 11.50 13.91
N ALA A 525 24.48 12.74 13.94
CA ALA A 525 23.07 13.12 13.87
C ALA A 525 22.57 13.20 12.40
N LYS A 526 22.76 12.16 11.63
CA LYS A 526 22.54 12.11 10.17
C LYS A 526 21.10 12.48 9.74
N ARG A 527 20.13 12.28 10.60
CA ARG A 527 18.69 12.58 10.42
C ARG A 527 18.20 13.69 11.33
N GLY A 528 19.11 14.29 12.07
CA GLY A 528 18.90 15.42 12.94
C GLY A 528 19.43 16.70 12.35
N GLN A 529 19.67 17.68 13.22
CA GLN A 529 20.20 18.99 12.87
C GLN A 529 21.23 19.46 13.90
N VAL A 530 22.26 20.14 13.45
CA VAL A 530 23.25 20.80 14.32
C VAL A 530 23.23 22.29 14.05
N CYS A 531 23.09 23.10 15.08
CA CYS A 531 23.21 24.56 15.05
C CYS A 531 24.50 24.97 15.78
N ALA A 532 25.48 25.44 15.04
CA ALA A 532 26.77 25.88 15.56
C ALA A 532 26.77 27.39 15.74
N VAL A 533 26.85 27.85 16.99
CA VAL A 533 26.82 29.27 17.38
C VAL A 533 28.24 29.74 17.68
N GLU A 534 28.73 30.70 16.92
CA GLU A 534 30.06 31.30 17.07
C GLU A 534 29.99 32.83 16.96
N ARG A 535 30.53 33.52 17.97
CA ARG A 535 30.43 34.99 18.05
C ARG A 535 31.41 35.74 17.13
N ARG A 536 32.55 35.13 16.80
CA ARG A 536 33.56 35.74 15.94
C ARG A 536 33.26 35.45 14.46
N GLU A 537 33.18 36.48 13.66
CA GLU A 537 32.88 36.36 12.23
C GLU A 537 33.92 35.55 11.48
N ASP A 538 35.21 35.74 11.80
CA ASP A 538 36.29 35.00 11.18
C ASP A 538 36.28 33.49 11.52
N ALA A 539 35.95 33.15 12.75
CA ALA A 539 35.77 31.75 13.17
C ALA A 539 34.51 31.12 12.57
N ALA A 540 33.38 31.87 12.51
CA ALA A 540 32.15 31.39 11.86
C ALA A 540 32.36 31.17 10.35
N ALA A 541 33.12 32.02 9.66
CA ALA A 541 33.46 31.81 8.26
C ALA A 541 34.35 30.54 8.06
N LEU A 542 35.34 30.32 8.95
CA LEU A 542 36.15 29.10 8.93
C LEU A 542 35.33 27.82 9.23
N LEU A 543 34.39 27.91 10.14
CA LEU A 543 33.42 26.83 10.44
C LEU A 543 32.58 26.52 9.17
N GLY A 544 32.14 27.53 8.44
CA GLY A 544 31.47 27.39 7.15
C GLY A 544 32.32 26.61 6.13
N GLN A 545 33.60 26.90 6.02
CA GLN A 545 34.56 26.16 5.16
C GLN A 545 34.70 24.69 5.64
N ASN A 546 34.79 24.44 6.93
CA ASN A 546 34.80 23.09 7.48
C ASN A 546 33.49 22.36 7.19
N ARG A 547 32.32 23.02 7.32
CA ARG A 547 31.03 22.44 6.93
C ARG A 547 31.02 22.00 5.46
N GLU A 548 31.49 22.82 4.56
CA GLU A 548 31.58 22.53 3.13
C GLU A 548 32.57 21.38 2.85
N ARG A 549 33.77 21.41 3.49
CA ARG A 549 34.74 20.34 3.38
C ARG A 549 34.22 18.95 3.72
N PHE A 550 33.33 18.88 4.70
CA PHE A 550 32.66 17.63 5.11
C PHE A 550 31.29 17.43 4.45
N SER A 551 30.84 18.34 3.57
CA SER A 551 29.56 18.28 2.84
C SER A 551 28.37 18.06 3.76
N LEU A 552 28.25 18.89 4.81
CA LEU A 552 27.22 18.73 5.85
C LEU A 552 26.05 19.68 5.61
N GLU A 553 24.96 19.17 5.06
CA GLU A 553 23.70 19.92 4.88
C GLU A 553 22.92 20.11 6.18
N ASN A 554 23.10 19.21 7.16
CA ASN A 554 22.44 19.25 8.46
C ASN A 554 23.18 20.09 9.52
N LEU A 555 24.22 20.85 9.12
CA LEU A 555 24.96 21.77 9.97
C LEU A 555 24.65 23.22 9.57
N GLN A 556 23.98 23.96 10.46
CA GLN A 556 23.71 25.39 10.32
C GLN A 556 24.75 26.19 11.12
N VAL A 557 25.38 27.16 10.47
CA VAL A 557 26.31 28.11 11.11
C VAL A 557 25.54 29.38 11.48
N VAL A 558 25.64 29.80 12.73
CA VAL A 558 25.00 30.99 13.29
C VAL A 558 26.08 31.91 13.86
N CYS A 559 26.29 33.06 13.23
CA CYS A 559 27.22 34.07 13.71
C CYS A 559 26.51 34.95 14.75
N GLY A 560 27.01 34.94 15.99
CA GLY A 560 26.43 35.71 17.09
C GLY A 560 26.75 35.14 18.46
N SER A 561 26.39 35.88 19.49
CA SER A 561 26.62 35.51 20.90
C SER A 561 25.44 34.74 21.47
N ALA A 562 25.71 33.68 22.20
CA ALA A 562 24.69 33.00 23.00
C ALA A 562 24.49 33.76 24.32
N PRO A 563 23.24 33.87 24.85
CA PRO A 563 22.02 33.17 24.41
C PRO A 563 21.26 33.84 23.28
N GLU A 564 21.50 35.10 22.91
CA GLU A 564 20.66 35.90 22.00
C GLU A 564 20.59 35.26 20.60
N ALA A 565 21.70 34.80 20.05
CA ALA A 565 21.78 34.16 18.75
C ALA A 565 21.02 32.82 18.68
N CYS A 566 20.62 32.27 19.83
CA CYS A 566 19.89 31.00 19.91
C CYS A 566 18.36 31.18 19.85
N ALA A 567 17.83 32.42 19.83
CA ALA A 567 16.40 32.69 19.98
C ALA A 567 15.51 32.00 18.93
N GLY A 568 15.95 31.98 17.67
CA GLY A 568 15.22 31.38 16.52
C GLY A 568 15.53 29.91 16.23
N LEU A 569 16.40 29.27 17.01
CA LEU A 569 16.83 27.90 16.76
C LEU A 569 15.80 26.86 17.25
N PRO A 570 15.74 25.67 16.61
CA PRO A 570 14.91 24.57 17.09
C PRO A 570 15.34 24.14 18.51
N ALA A 571 14.40 23.68 19.34
CA ALA A 571 14.68 23.23 20.70
C ALA A 571 15.73 22.09 20.68
N PRO A 572 16.84 22.21 21.41
CA PRO A 572 17.91 21.21 21.36
C PRO A 572 17.54 19.99 22.22
N THR A 573 17.91 18.82 21.72
CA THR A 573 17.92 17.60 22.53
C THR A 573 19.26 17.40 23.24
N HIS A 574 20.35 17.91 22.61
CA HIS A 574 21.72 17.80 23.07
C HIS A 574 22.45 19.11 22.82
N THR A 575 23.30 19.51 23.74
CA THR A 575 24.08 20.72 23.61
C THR A 575 25.53 20.47 24.05
N PHE A 576 26.47 20.90 23.23
CA PHE A 576 27.86 21.07 23.63
C PHE A 576 28.14 22.54 23.89
N ILE A 577 28.85 22.85 24.96
CA ILE A 577 29.30 24.22 25.29
C ILE A 577 30.83 24.22 25.37
N GLY A 578 31.47 24.75 24.31
CA GLY A 578 32.92 24.92 24.22
C GLY A 578 33.43 26.25 24.80
N GLY A 579 32.51 27.22 24.93
CA GLY A 579 32.79 28.52 25.53
C GLY A 579 31.52 29.34 25.69
N SER A 580 31.35 30.00 26.86
CA SER A 580 30.16 30.76 27.22
C SER A 580 30.36 32.28 27.18
N ALA A 581 31.59 32.74 27.05
CA ALA A 581 31.93 34.17 27.14
C ALA A 581 31.43 34.87 28.43
N GLY A 582 31.27 34.12 29.55
CA GLY A 582 30.74 34.61 30.80
C GLY A 582 29.23 34.48 30.99
N ASN A 583 28.48 33.94 29.99
CA ASN A 583 27.01 33.84 30.01
C ASN A 583 26.54 32.39 30.30
N MET A 584 27.34 31.61 31.04
CA MET A 584 27.07 30.17 31.25
C MET A 584 25.69 29.94 31.87
N ARG A 585 25.34 30.73 32.89
CA ARG A 585 24.10 30.60 33.64
C ARG A 585 22.87 30.88 32.75
N GLU A 586 22.93 31.95 31.95
CA GLU A 586 21.87 32.37 31.01
C GLU A 586 21.71 31.33 29.91
N ILE A 587 22.80 30.77 29.41
CA ILE A 587 22.78 29.70 28.39
C ILE A 587 22.10 28.46 28.93
N VAL A 588 22.49 28.00 30.15
CA VAL A 588 21.88 26.81 30.77
C VAL A 588 20.39 27.05 31.07
N ALA A 589 20.02 28.23 31.54
CA ALA A 589 18.63 28.59 31.78
C ALA A 589 17.80 28.55 30.45
N LEU A 590 18.33 29.09 29.38
CA LEU A 590 17.71 29.02 28.04
C LEU A 590 17.53 27.58 27.56
N LEU A 591 18.56 26.74 27.72
CA LEU A 591 18.52 25.34 27.26
C LEU A 591 17.40 24.56 27.98
N LEU A 592 17.31 24.68 29.31
CA LEU A 592 16.28 24.04 30.12
C LEU A 592 14.87 24.58 29.83
N ALA A 593 14.75 25.88 29.55
CA ALA A 593 13.48 26.49 29.16
C ALA A 593 13.02 25.98 27.77
N ARG A 594 13.94 25.73 26.82
CA ARG A 594 13.64 25.20 25.49
C ARG A 594 13.34 23.71 25.49
N ASN A 595 14.08 22.94 26.30
CA ASN A 595 13.89 21.51 26.49
C ASN A 595 14.31 21.11 27.91
N PRO A 596 13.35 20.90 28.82
CA PRO A 596 13.63 20.47 30.19
C PRO A 596 14.40 19.15 30.32
N ARG A 597 14.48 18.36 29.23
CA ARG A 597 15.21 17.08 29.17
C ARG A 597 16.51 17.16 28.36
N VAL A 598 17.01 18.36 28.09
CA VAL A 598 18.24 18.54 27.28
C VAL A 598 19.43 17.89 27.97
N ARG A 599 20.26 17.19 27.18
CA ARG A 599 21.56 16.70 27.62
C ARG A 599 22.63 17.72 27.28
N ILE A 600 23.39 18.16 28.28
CA ILE A 600 24.40 19.19 28.14
C ILE A 600 25.78 18.59 28.44
N VAL A 601 26.75 18.84 27.59
CA VAL A 601 28.17 18.61 27.85
C VAL A 601 28.92 19.92 27.71
N ALA A 602 29.62 20.34 28.72
CA ALA A 602 30.39 21.59 28.72
C ALA A 602 31.84 21.32 29.06
N THR A 603 32.76 22.08 28.46
CA THR A 603 34.19 22.01 28.73
C THR A 603 34.70 23.28 29.41
N ALA A 604 35.58 23.13 30.39
CA ALA A 604 36.25 24.24 31.09
C ALA A 604 37.75 23.99 31.24
N VAL A 605 38.57 25.01 30.91
CA VAL A 605 40.03 25.02 31.06
C VAL A 605 40.45 26.02 32.12
N SER A 606 39.64 27.06 32.38
CA SER A 606 39.95 28.07 33.40
C SER A 606 39.18 27.78 34.69
N LEU A 607 39.72 28.23 35.81
CA LEU A 607 39.08 28.09 37.12
C LEU A 607 37.77 28.88 37.20
N GLU A 608 37.68 30.01 36.52
CA GLU A 608 36.45 30.81 36.41
C GLU A 608 35.31 30.02 35.76
N SER A 609 35.61 29.39 34.60
CA SER A 609 34.59 28.55 33.91
C SER A 609 34.20 27.32 34.71
N VAL A 610 35.14 26.73 35.47
CA VAL A 610 34.85 25.63 36.43
C VAL A 610 33.91 26.10 37.52
N ALA A 611 34.15 27.32 38.08
CA ALA A 611 33.29 27.91 39.10
C ALA A 611 31.87 28.15 38.59
N GLU A 612 31.73 28.80 37.42
CA GLU A 612 30.42 29.04 36.75
C GLU A 612 29.63 27.74 36.52
N LEU A 613 30.29 26.68 36.00
CA LEU A 613 29.65 25.38 35.77
C LEU A 613 29.28 24.70 37.08
N THR A 614 30.11 24.80 38.11
CA THR A 614 29.83 24.24 39.46
C THR A 614 28.61 24.93 40.11
N GLU A 615 28.46 26.23 39.93
CA GLU A 615 27.27 26.97 40.37
C GLU A 615 26.01 26.47 39.61
N CYS A 616 26.12 26.25 38.29
CA CYS A 616 25.01 25.71 37.47
C CYS A 616 24.54 24.34 37.98
N LEU A 617 25.46 23.45 38.42
CA LEU A 617 25.09 22.13 38.93
C LEU A 617 24.16 22.22 40.16
N THR A 618 24.30 23.28 40.98
CA THR A 618 23.49 23.49 42.17
C THR A 618 22.25 24.34 41.93
N ALA A 619 22.32 25.22 40.92
CA ALA A 619 21.25 26.21 40.66
C ALA A 619 20.11 25.66 39.78
N PHE A 620 20.33 24.59 39.04
CA PHE A 620 19.35 24.04 38.10
C PHE A 620 18.99 22.58 38.40
N PRO A 621 17.76 22.14 38.07
CA PRO A 621 17.26 20.78 38.40
C PRO A 621 17.77 19.75 37.40
N PHE A 622 18.99 19.28 37.56
CA PHE A 622 19.56 18.17 36.81
C PHE A 622 19.31 16.84 37.50
N THR A 623 18.98 15.78 36.75
CA THR A 623 18.77 14.42 37.27
C THR A 623 20.03 13.57 37.21
N GLU A 624 20.97 13.87 36.33
CA GLU A 624 22.25 13.20 36.18
C GLU A 624 23.32 14.27 35.99
N THR A 625 24.35 14.25 36.86
CA THR A 625 25.51 15.14 36.73
C THR A 625 26.80 14.35 36.88
N GLU A 626 27.79 14.67 36.08
CA GLU A 626 29.11 14.05 36.15
C GLU A 626 30.17 15.09 35.80
N VAL A 627 31.28 15.09 36.49
CA VAL A 627 32.46 15.93 36.20
C VAL A 627 33.67 15.02 36.03
N VAL A 628 34.33 15.13 34.88
CA VAL A 628 35.54 14.37 34.57
C VAL A 628 36.68 15.34 34.27
N SER A 629 37.85 15.15 34.90
CA SER A 629 39.06 15.81 34.50
C SER A 629 39.86 14.95 33.52
N LEU A 630 40.13 15.46 32.30
CA LEU A 630 40.90 14.78 31.28
C LEU A 630 42.24 15.47 31.09
N GLN A 631 43.31 14.69 31.20
CA GLN A 631 44.67 15.15 30.95
C GLN A 631 45.27 14.31 29.82
N ALA A 632 45.72 14.97 28.74
CA ALA A 632 46.34 14.33 27.61
C ALA A 632 47.81 14.81 27.46
N ALA A 633 48.64 13.91 26.98
CA ALA A 633 49.98 14.27 26.52
C ALA A 633 50.18 13.71 25.12
N ARG A 634 50.77 14.51 24.23
CA ARG A 634 51.09 14.11 22.85
C ARG A 634 52.58 14.07 22.62
N ASP A 635 53.03 13.17 21.74
CA ASP A 635 54.43 13.15 21.35
C ASP A 635 54.78 14.37 20.53
N ARG A 636 55.99 14.88 20.72
CA ARG A 636 56.62 15.88 19.93
C ARG A 636 58.03 15.40 19.53
N ARG A 637 58.29 15.37 18.25
CA ARG A 637 59.65 15.05 17.76
C ARG A 637 60.63 16.17 18.07
N ALA A 638 61.71 15.81 18.70
CA ALA A 638 62.85 16.69 18.98
C ALA A 638 64.15 15.96 18.54
N GLY A 639 64.62 16.23 17.34
CA GLY A 639 65.71 15.49 16.73
C GLY A 639 65.30 14.02 16.47
N GLY A 640 66.05 13.08 17.01
CA GLY A 640 65.74 11.65 16.91
C GLY A 640 64.84 11.08 18.01
N TYR A 641 64.32 11.93 18.94
CA TYR A 641 63.55 11.52 20.11
C TYR A 641 62.07 11.90 19.99
N HIS A 642 61.21 11.06 20.55
CA HIS A 642 59.81 11.31 20.81
C HIS A 642 59.63 11.78 22.28
N LEU A 643 59.29 13.04 22.46
CA LEU A 643 59.08 13.65 23.80
C LEU A 643 57.58 13.83 24.05
N MET A 644 57.10 13.36 25.20
CA MET A 644 55.72 13.60 25.58
C MET A 644 55.54 15.03 26.11
N SER A 645 54.64 15.80 25.48
CA SER A 645 54.26 17.15 25.87
C SER A 645 52.88 17.14 26.44
N GLY A 646 52.74 17.46 27.75
CA GLY A 646 51.46 17.57 28.45
C GLY A 646 50.65 18.74 27.88
N GLN A 647 49.36 18.53 27.78
CA GLN A 647 48.37 19.57 27.53
C GLN A 647 47.72 20.03 28.81
N ASN A 648 47.07 21.21 28.83
CA ASN A 648 46.35 21.67 29.97
C ASN A 648 45.24 20.70 30.35
N PRO A 649 45.03 20.35 31.63
CA PRO A 649 43.89 19.61 32.05
C PRO A 649 42.58 20.29 31.63
N ILE A 650 41.61 19.51 31.22
CA ILE A 650 40.30 20.01 30.82
C ILE A 650 39.27 19.34 31.69
N TYR A 651 38.28 20.09 32.18
CA TYR A 651 37.17 19.58 32.93
C TYR A 651 35.96 19.43 31.96
N ILE A 652 35.33 18.27 32.00
CA ILE A 652 34.16 17.94 31.17
C ILE A 652 32.98 17.73 32.12
N PHE A 653 32.00 18.60 32.02
CA PHE A 653 30.76 18.58 32.78
C PHE A 653 29.67 17.95 31.94
N THR A 654 29.01 16.95 32.48
CA THR A 654 27.83 16.32 31.84
C THR A 654 26.63 16.57 32.76
N MET A 655 25.52 17.03 32.15
CA MET A 655 24.30 17.38 32.87
C MET A 655 23.09 16.90 32.05
N GLN A 656 22.13 16.31 32.75
CA GLN A 656 20.86 15.87 32.17
C GLN A 656 19.71 16.63 32.83
N GLY A 657 18.91 17.34 32.03
CA GLY A 657 17.74 18.06 32.56
C GLY A 657 16.65 17.11 33.07
N GLY A 658 15.99 17.50 34.17
CA GLY A 658 15.13 16.65 35.00
C GLY A 658 13.70 16.41 34.47
N GLY A 659 13.24 17.13 33.46
CA GLY A 659 11.97 16.84 32.79
C GLY A 659 10.69 17.38 33.43
N GLU A 660 10.71 17.92 34.65
CA GLU A 660 9.60 18.68 35.24
C GLU A 660 9.95 20.16 35.26
N THR A 661 9.16 20.98 34.54
CA THR A 661 9.11 22.43 34.80
C THR A 661 8.25 22.61 36.04
N ALA A 662 8.80 23.22 37.07
CA ALA A 662 8.05 23.67 38.25
C ALA A 662 6.92 24.63 37.88
#